data_13043bfcea0958ba654f1c5c1342da60
#
_entry.id   13043bfcea0958ba654f1c5c1342da60
#
_cell.length_a   1.000
_cell.length_b   1.000
_cell.length_c   1.000
_cell.angle_alpha   90.00
_cell.angle_beta   90.00
_cell.angle_gamma   90.00
#
_symmetry.space_group_name_H-M   'P 1'
#
loop_
_entity.id
_entity.type
_entity.pdbx_description
1 polymer ?
#
loop_
_entity_poly.entity_id
_entity_poly.type
_entity_poly.pdbx_seq_one_letter_code
_entity_poly.pdbx_strand_id
1 'polypeptide(L)'
;MKKLTIGILAHVDAGKTTLSEGLLYAAGALRTLGRVDHGDAFLDTEALERERGITIFAKQAVLDCGGTHITLLDTPGHVDFSAEAERTLQVLDYAILVISGTDGVQGHTRTLWRLLERYGVPTFLFINKMDLAGADRAALLTDLQKSFGACVDLGAKPSERDEHAALTDEAALEELLERGALSDDTLAALISARKIFPCCFGSALKNDGVAEFLQLLTRFTREPARGADFGARVFKVSRDAQGTRLTHLKVTGGTLRAKTQLPCGKADQLRLYSGAKFRPLDAAGAGEVVAVTGLADTYPGQGLGAEADGEKPVLQSVLTYRILLPDGTDAHTVLPKLRELEDEDPMLRIVWEEASGELHAELMGEVQLEILQRLISDRFGLSVTFGEGGIVYKETIANTVEGVGHFEPLRHYAEVHLLLEPAPRGSGVQLASACPTDELDLNWQRLILTHLAERTHPGVLTGSALTDVKMTLLAGRAHLKHTEGGDFRQATYRAVRQGLMQAESVLLEPFYDFRLELPPECVGRAMTDLAAMGGSADAPETVGGETVLTGFAPVKGLRSYAREVAAYTRGRGRLSCTLRGYEPCADAESVITAIGYDPERDAENPTGSVFCEHGAGVYVPWNEVKARAHVPCVLQEHPAEAAEPMPTRSRASSGSAAEDKELLAIFESTYGKVERRAFEPKRAPARTALDETRYNIKNQKTGPEYLLVDGYNIIFAWDALKKLAAQDVAAAREALAGILANYRGWRRCEIILVFDAYKVKGNPGSMEKKNGIYIVYTKEAQTADSYIERATYDLGKNHRVRVATSDNMEQVIILGHGALRISARAFEEEVAEAEGQISDLIERWNVRDFDLRRVRATATIIDKKEEKGS
;
A
#
# COMPACT_ATOMS: atom_id res chain seq x y z
N MET A 1 16.30 10.83 -29.19
CA MET A 1 17.16 10.82 -28.01
C MET A 1 16.33 10.25 -26.90
N LYS A 2 16.76 9.14 -26.28
CA LYS A 2 16.07 8.46 -25.18
C LYS A 2 16.10 9.36 -23.94
N LYS A 3 14.94 9.56 -23.27
CA LYS A 3 14.83 10.37 -22.04
C LYS A 3 14.52 9.48 -20.86
N LEU A 4 15.33 9.56 -19.81
CA LEU A 4 15.20 8.76 -18.60
C LEU A 4 15.31 9.62 -17.35
N THR A 5 14.48 9.31 -16.34
CA THR A 5 14.59 9.84 -14.98
C THR A 5 15.15 8.73 -14.09
N ILE A 6 16.35 8.95 -13.55
CA ILE A 6 17.04 7.94 -12.73
C ILE A 6 17.27 8.51 -11.32
N GLY A 7 16.80 7.80 -10.30
CA GLY A 7 17.04 8.19 -8.89
C GLY A 7 18.27 7.48 -8.33
N ILE A 8 19.06 8.17 -7.53
CA ILE A 8 20.13 7.55 -6.74
C ILE A 8 19.70 7.50 -5.29
N LEU A 9 19.69 6.29 -4.73
CA LEU A 9 19.29 5.98 -3.37
C LEU A 9 20.43 5.27 -2.65
N ALA A 10 20.57 5.52 -1.38
CA ALA A 10 21.59 4.87 -0.56
C ALA A 10 21.27 5.00 0.93
N HIS A 11 21.85 4.15 1.73
CA HIS A 11 22.03 4.43 3.15
C HIS A 11 23.06 5.55 3.36
N VAL A 12 23.01 6.19 4.54
CA VAL A 12 23.96 7.23 4.92
C VAL A 12 25.41 6.71 4.73
N ASP A 13 26.29 7.58 4.28
CA ASP A 13 27.71 7.29 4.05
C ASP A 13 28.04 6.22 3.01
N ALA A 14 27.07 5.65 2.29
CA ALA A 14 27.38 4.70 1.21
C ALA A 14 28.07 5.35 0.00
N GLY A 15 28.15 6.69 -0.06
CA GLY A 15 28.85 7.43 -1.11
C GLY A 15 27.94 7.81 -2.29
N LYS A 16 26.65 8.04 -2.03
CA LYS A 16 25.63 8.43 -2.99
C LYS A 16 26.02 9.68 -3.80
N THR A 17 26.23 10.80 -3.12
CA THR A 17 26.57 12.09 -3.77
C THR A 17 27.91 12.00 -4.50
N THR A 18 28.88 11.25 -3.96
CA THR A 18 30.16 10.99 -4.65
C THR A 18 29.97 10.24 -5.97
N LEU A 19 29.05 9.25 -6.00
CA LEU A 19 28.71 8.55 -7.25
C LEU A 19 27.97 9.48 -8.23
N SER A 20 27.04 10.30 -7.73
CA SER A 20 26.35 11.31 -8.56
C SER A 20 27.34 12.26 -9.24
N GLU A 21 28.31 12.77 -8.50
CA GLU A 21 29.40 13.60 -9.04
C GLU A 21 30.25 12.85 -10.08
N GLY A 22 30.61 11.58 -9.78
CA GLY A 22 31.35 10.71 -10.69
C GLY A 22 30.63 10.46 -12.01
N LEU A 23 29.33 10.22 -11.98
CA LEU A 23 28.50 10.05 -13.19
C LEU A 23 28.42 11.32 -14.03
N LEU A 24 28.25 12.49 -13.39
CA LEU A 24 28.23 13.78 -14.07
C LEU A 24 29.59 14.11 -14.69
N TYR A 25 30.68 13.78 -14.00
CA TYR A 25 32.04 13.95 -14.52
C TYR A 25 32.33 12.99 -15.69
N ALA A 26 31.98 11.71 -15.57
CA ALA A 26 32.15 10.71 -16.64
C ALA A 26 31.35 11.04 -17.90
N ALA A 27 30.17 11.67 -17.73
CA ALA A 27 29.34 12.17 -18.83
C ALA A 27 29.87 13.49 -19.45
N GLY A 28 30.89 14.13 -18.85
CA GLY A 28 31.41 15.41 -19.28
C GLY A 28 30.53 16.63 -18.92
N ALA A 29 29.50 16.42 -18.08
CA ALA A 29 28.65 17.50 -17.57
C ALA A 29 29.41 18.41 -16.57
N LEU A 30 30.40 17.85 -15.86
CA LEU A 30 31.31 18.58 -14.99
C LEU A 30 32.73 18.54 -15.54
N ARG A 31 33.47 19.64 -15.33
CA ARG A 31 34.88 19.75 -15.72
C ARG A 31 35.85 19.23 -14.65
N THR A 32 35.42 19.31 -13.39
CA THR A 32 36.17 18.87 -12.21
C THR A 32 35.28 18.01 -11.34
N LEU A 33 35.83 16.99 -10.73
CA LEU A 33 35.11 16.12 -9.79
C LEU A 33 35.00 16.86 -8.43
N GLY A 34 33.78 17.19 -8.01
CA GLY A 34 33.48 17.77 -6.71
C GLY A 34 33.64 16.72 -5.60
N ARG A 35 33.93 17.15 -4.37
CA ARG A 35 34.08 16.28 -3.20
C ARG A 35 33.21 16.78 -2.05
N VAL A 36 32.42 15.86 -1.50
CA VAL A 36 31.58 16.13 -0.33
C VAL A 36 32.43 16.60 0.86
N ASP A 37 33.58 15.94 1.10
CA ASP A 37 34.51 16.25 2.18
C ASP A 37 35.10 17.67 2.10
N HIS A 38 35.14 18.26 0.91
CA HIS A 38 35.65 19.59 0.68
C HIS A 38 34.52 20.64 0.58
N GLY A 39 33.26 20.22 0.59
CA GLY A 39 32.08 21.09 0.47
C GLY A 39 31.91 21.74 -0.90
N ASP A 40 32.57 21.20 -1.95
CA ASP A 40 32.53 21.67 -3.33
C ASP A 40 31.75 20.79 -4.29
N ALA A 41 30.97 19.82 -3.76
CA ALA A 41 30.09 18.98 -4.56
C ALA A 41 28.99 19.82 -5.26
N PHE A 42 28.79 19.56 -6.56
CA PHE A 42 27.88 20.30 -7.43
C PHE A 42 26.40 20.19 -6.97
N LEU A 43 26.03 19.03 -6.41
CA LEU A 43 24.67 18.75 -5.96
C LEU A 43 24.38 19.27 -4.55
N ASP A 44 25.36 19.46 -3.69
CA ASP A 44 25.17 20.00 -2.33
C ASP A 44 24.99 21.51 -2.40
N THR A 45 23.81 21.96 -2.79
CA THR A 45 23.50 23.38 -3.05
C THR A 45 23.21 24.18 -1.77
N GLU A 46 22.70 23.52 -0.73
CA GLU A 46 22.31 24.15 0.53
C GLU A 46 23.49 24.22 1.52
N ALA A 47 23.59 25.33 2.26
CA ALA A 47 24.64 25.49 3.27
C ALA A 47 24.57 24.42 4.37
N LEU A 48 23.38 24.05 4.79
CA LEU A 48 23.09 22.99 5.75
C LEU A 48 23.60 21.61 5.32
N GLU A 49 23.40 21.25 4.06
CA GLU A 49 23.87 19.98 3.48
C GLU A 49 25.39 19.93 3.47
N ARG A 50 26.04 21.03 3.07
CA ARG A 50 27.52 21.14 3.05
C ARG A 50 28.14 21.07 4.45
N GLU A 51 27.52 21.73 5.43
CA GLU A 51 28.00 21.75 6.81
C GLU A 51 27.92 20.35 7.47
N ARG A 52 26.88 19.59 7.14
CA ARG A 52 26.65 18.28 7.73
C ARG A 52 27.14 17.09 6.88
N GLY A 53 27.44 17.32 5.61
CA GLY A 53 27.83 16.27 4.67
C GLY A 53 26.71 15.27 4.34
N ILE A 54 25.44 15.68 4.52
CA ILE A 54 24.26 14.85 4.23
C ILE A 54 23.32 15.54 3.23
N THR A 55 22.75 14.79 2.31
CA THR A 55 21.69 15.28 1.43
C THR A 55 20.37 15.30 2.19
N ILE A 56 19.71 16.44 2.22
CA ILE A 56 18.42 16.66 2.92
C ILE A 56 17.27 16.69 1.93
N PHE A 57 17.45 17.38 0.80
CA PHE A 57 16.45 17.56 -0.23
C PHE A 57 16.83 16.82 -1.51
N ALA A 58 15.84 16.27 -2.21
CA ALA A 58 16.07 15.71 -3.54
C ALA A 58 16.57 16.80 -4.50
N LYS A 59 17.69 16.53 -5.18
CA LYS A 59 18.35 17.43 -6.13
C LYS A 59 18.31 16.85 -7.53
N GLN A 60 18.25 17.71 -8.52
CA GLN A 60 18.22 17.37 -9.92
C GLN A 60 19.51 17.78 -10.63
N ALA A 61 20.06 16.85 -11.43
CA ALA A 61 21.10 17.16 -12.41
C ALA A 61 20.75 16.53 -13.75
N VAL A 62 21.33 17.07 -14.82
CA VAL A 62 21.09 16.60 -16.18
C VAL A 62 22.42 16.19 -16.79
N LEU A 63 22.43 15.04 -17.44
CA LEU A 63 23.58 14.54 -18.18
C LEU A 63 23.15 13.87 -19.50
N ASP A 64 24.02 13.96 -20.52
CA ASP A 64 23.82 13.34 -21.82
C ASP A 64 24.92 12.31 -22.06
N CYS A 65 24.56 11.07 -22.34
CA CYS A 65 25.51 10.00 -22.62
C CYS A 65 24.95 8.99 -23.63
N GLY A 66 25.72 8.62 -24.63
CA GLY A 66 25.35 7.55 -25.58
C GLY A 66 24.00 7.75 -26.28
N GLY A 67 23.60 8.98 -26.58
CA GLY A 67 22.28 9.28 -27.18
C GLY A 67 21.11 9.23 -26.21
N THR A 68 21.40 9.11 -24.90
CA THR A 68 20.43 9.12 -23.81
C THR A 68 20.54 10.42 -23.02
N HIS A 69 19.41 11.08 -22.80
CA HIS A 69 19.26 12.22 -21.91
C HIS A 69 18.79 11.70 -20.55
N ILE A 70 19.62 11.85 -19.53
CA ILE A 70 19.34 11.35 -18.18
C ILE A 70 19.10 12.54 -17.24
N THR A 71 17.94 12.58 -16.64
CA THR A 71 17.66 13.42 -15.47
C THR A 71 17.98 12.60 -14.23
N LEU A 72 19.06 12.95 -13.54
CA LEU A 72 19.50 12.31 -12.30
C LEU A 72 18.83 13.01 -11.12
N LEU A 73 18.17 12.26 -10.26
CA LEU A 73 17.57 12.73 -8.99
C LEU A 73 18.37 12.14 -7.84
N ASP A 74 19.15 12.98 -7.16
CA ASP A 74 19.88 12.64 -5.95
C ASP A 74 18.95 12.75 -4.75
N THR A 75 18.64 11.64 -4.07
CA THR A 75 17.68 11.59 -2.97
C THR A 75 18.37 11.64 -1.61
N PRO A 76 17.68 12.04 -0.53
CA PRO A 76 18.21 11.93 0.82
C PRO A 76 18.60 10.50 1.18
N GLY A 77 19.73 10.34 1.89
CA GLY A 77 20.20 9.03 2.38
C GLY A 77 19.88 8.76 3.85
N HIS A 78 19.47 9.79 4.60
CA HIS A 78 19.17 9.67 6.02
C HIS A 78 17.72 9.20 6.25
N VAL A 79 17.52 8.37 7.28
CA VAL A 79 16.20 7.78 7.59
C VAL A 79 15.14 8.86 7.86
N ASP A 80 15.50 9.96 8.54
CA ASP A 80 14.59 11.06 8.86
C ASP A 80 14.03 11.78 7.61
N PHE A 81 14.67 11.63 6.45
CA PHE A 81 14.24 12.22 5.17
C PHE A 81 13.74 11.17 4.17
N SER A 82 13.47 9.95 4.63
CA SER A 82 13.02 8.85 3.76
C SER A 82 11.69 9.16 3.07
N ALA A 83 10.84 9.99 3.65
CA ALA A 83 9.58 10.42 3.03
C ALA A 83 9.82 11.26 1.75
N GLU A 84 10.87 12.08 1.71
CA GLU A 84 11.29 12.81 0.50
C GLU A 84 11.80 11.84 -0.58
N ALA A 85 12.58 10.82 -0.15
CA ALA A 85 13.02 9.76 -1.05
C ALA A 85 11.82 8.99 -1.62
N GLU A 86 10.86 8.59 -0.79
CA GLU A 86 9.66 7.86 -1.22
C GLU A 86 8.84 8.66 -2.25
N ARG A 87 8.62 9.95 -2.03
CA ARG A 87 7.92 10.82 -3.01
C ARG A 87 8.64 10.86 -4.36
N THR A 88 9.97 10.86 -4.33
CA THR A 88 10.79 10.87 -5.55
C THR A 88 10.66 9.55 -6.34
N LEU A 89 10.48 8.39 -5.67
CA LEU A 89 10.31 7.09 -6.33
C LEU A 89 9.18 7.07 -7.35
N GLN A 90 8.10 7.81 -7.10
CA GLN A 90 6.91 7.84 -7.96
C GLN A 90 7.15 8.43 -9.37
N VAL A 91 8.28 9.08 -9.59
CA VAL A 91 8.64 9.69 -10.88
C VAL A 91 9.86 9.06 -11.54
N LEU A 92 10.44 8.01 -10.95
CA LEU A 92 11.60 7.33 -11.51
C LEU A 92 11.22 6.37 -12.63
N ASP A 93 12.05 6.33 -13.69
CA ASP A 93 12.04 5.26 -14.68
C ASP A 93 12.95 4.10 -14.25
N TYR A 94 14.06 4.42 -13.58
CA TYR A 94 15.03 3.48 -13.00
C TYR A 94 15.60 4.05 -11.71
N ALA A 95 16.13 3.17 -10.88
CA ALA A 95 16.87 3.54 -9.68
C ALA A 95 18.29 2.97 -9.68
N ILE A 96 19.19 3.68 -9.03
CA ILE A 96 20.51 3.21 -8.65
C ILE A 96 20.54 3.10 -7.14
N LEU A 97 20.65 1.89 -6.61
CA LEU A 97 20.80 1.66 -5.18
C LEU A 97 22.29 1.47 -4.87
N VAL A 98 22.88 2.42 -4.14
CA VAL A 98 24.29 2.40 -3.78
C VAL A 98 24.47 1.69 -2.43
N ILE A 99 25.36 0.70 -2.40
CA ILE A 99 25.64 -0.13 -1.24
C ILE A 99 27.14 -0.02 -0.93
N SER A 100 27.49 0.16 0.34
CA SER A 100 28.89 0.16 0.77
C SER A 100 29.46 -1.26 0.74
N GLY A 101 30.59 -1.47 0.09
CA GLY A 101 31.27 -2.77 0.02
C GLY A 101 31.85 -3.22 1.36
N THR A 102 32.04 -2.31 2.32
CA THR A 102 32.50 -2.63 3.69
C THR A 102 31.35 -2.96 4.64
N ASP A 103 30.18 -2.29 4.46
CA ASP A 103 29.07 -2.37 5.41
C ASP A 103 27.95 -3.31 4.93
N GLY A 104 27.94 -3.68 3.64
CA GLY A 104 26.95 -4.59 3.06
C GLY A 104 25.51 -4.05 3.10
N VAL A 105 24.52 -4.96 3.18
CA VAL A 105 23.10 -4.63 3.19
C VAL A 105 22.64 -4.21 4.57
N GLN A 106 22.38 -2.92 4.76
CA GLN A 106 21.93 -2.35 6.03
C GLN A 106 20.40 -2.26 6.15
N GLY A 107 19.87 -1.94 7.35
CA GLY A 107 18.44 -1.84 7.62
C GLY A 107 17.73 -0.86 6.69
N HIS A 108 18.25 0.36 6.55
CA HIS A 108 17.67 1.36 5.64
C HIS A 108 17.75 0.94 4.16
N THR A 109 18.79 0.24 3.74
CA THR A 109 18.89 -0.33 2.38
C THR A 109 17.74 -1.31 2.10
N ARG A 110 17.35 -2.13 3.09
CA ARG A 110 16.19 -3.02 2.98
C ARG A 110 14.87 -2.25 2.90
N THR A 111 14.73 -1.14 3.63
CA THR A 111 13.54 -0.27 3.53
C THR A 111 13.44 0.35 2.14
N LEU A 112 14.52 0.92 1.62
CA LEU A 112 14.57 1.45 0.25
C LEU A 112 14.25 0.37 -0.78
N TRP A 113 14.75 -0.86 -0.58
CA TRP A 113 14.45 -1.99 -1.46
C TRP A 113 12.96 -2.33 -1.50
N ARG A 114 12.29 -2.42 -0.33
CA ARG A 114 10.84 -2.66 -0.24
C ARG A 114 10.03 -1.55 -0.93
N LEU A 115 10.46 -0.30 -0.79
CA LEU A 115 9.83 0.82 -1.48
C LEU A 115 10.02 0.71 -3.00
N LEU A 116 11.23 0.40 -3.48
CA LEU A 116 11.50 0.16 -4.90
C LEU A 116 10.69 -1.00 -5.48
N GLU A 117 10.46 -2.04 -4.70
CA GLU A 117 9.59 -3.16 -5.06
C GLU A 117 8.13 -2.75 -5.13
N ARG A 118 7.64 -2.04 -4.11
CA ARG A 118 6.26 -1.52 -4.07
C ARG A 118 5.93 -0.64 -5.27
N TYR A 119 6.81 0.30 -5.58
CA TYR A 119 6.61 1.22 -6.72
C TYR A 119 7.03 0.61 -8.07
N GLY A 120 7.44 -0.65 -8.10
CA GLY A 120 7.82 -1.37 -9.33
C GLY A 120 9.01 -0.76 -10.06
N VAL A 121 9.91 -0.02 -9.40
CA VAL A 121 11.03 0.69 -10.05
C VAL A 121 12.16 -0.27 -10.39
N PRO A 122 12.54 -0.45 -11.68
CA PRO A 122 13.70 -1.25 -12.08
C PRO A 122 14.99 -0.67 -11.48
N THR A 123 15.82 -1.54 -10.88
CA THR A 123 16.91 -1.11 -10.01
C THR A 123 18.25 -1.69 -10.43
N PHE A 124 19.25 -0.83 -10.55
CA PHE A 124 20.65 -1.17 -10.67
C PHE A 124 21.34 -1.06 -9.30
N LEU A 125 22.25 -1.95 -8.98
CA LEU A 125 23.01 -1.93 -7.74
C LEU A 125 24.43 -1.46 -8.05
N PHE A 126 24.92 -0.43 -7.35
CA PHE A 126 26.32 -0.01 -7.39
C PHE A 126 26.98 -0.28 -6.04
N ILE A 127 27.87 -1.25 -5.99
CA ILE A 127 28.60 -1.62 -4.78
C ILE A 127 29.85 -0.75 -4.75
N ASN A 128 29.80 0.25 -3.87
CA ASN A 128 30.80 1.29 -3.74
C ASN A 128 31.89 0.95 -2.70
N LYS A 129 32.97 1.71 -2.65
CA LYS A 129 34.07 1.59 -1.69
C LYS A 129 34.83 0.26 -1.80
N MET A 130 34.87 -0.34 -2.98
CA MET A 130 35.60 -1.58 -3.24
C MET A 130 37.14 -1.47 -3.11
N ASP A 131 37.64 -0.25 -2.98
CA ASP A 131 39.03 0.08 -2.75
C ASP A 131 39.45 -0.03 -1.27
N LEU A 132 38.49 -0.22 -0.35
CA LEU A 132 38.78 -0.36 1.08
C LEU A 132 39.07 -1.82 1.45
N ALA A 133 39.93 -2.00 2.47
CA ALA A 133 40.26 -3.32 2.97
C ALA A 133 39.04 -4.01 3.58
N GLY A 134 38.83 -5.28 3.22
CA GLY A 134 37.69 -6.07 3.70
C GLY A 134 36.50 -6.19 2.71
N ALA A 135 36.52 -5.48 1.60
CA ALA A 135 35.52 -5.65 0.56
C ALA A 135 35.81 -6.92 -0.27
N ASP A 136 34.95 -7.92 -0.14
CA ASP A 136 35.02 -9.17 -0.93
C ASP A 136 33.84 -9.24 -1.90
N ARG A 137 34.13 -9.14 -3.21
CA ARG A 137 33.12 -9.13 -4.28
C ARG A 137 32.26 -10.40 -4.30
N ALA A 138 32.83 -11.58 -4.07
CA ALA A 138 32.10 -12.84 -4.12
C ALA A 138 31.16 -12.99 -2.91
N ALA A 139 31.65 -12.68 -1.72
CA ALA A 139 30.85 -12.67 -0.50
C ALA A 139 29.69 -11.65 -0.57
N LEU A 140 29.97 -10.43 -1.06
CA LEU A 140 28.98 -9.40 -1.24
C LEU A 140 27.89 -9.80 -2.25
N LEU A 141 28.27 -10.38 -3.39
CA LEU A 141 27.29 -10.84 -4.37
C LEU A 141 26.38 -11.93 -3.79
N THR A 142 26.92 -12.84 -3.00
CA THR A 142 26.14 -13.88 -2.31
C THR A 142 25.15 -13.26 -1.30
N ASP A 143 25.58 -12.26 -0.52
CA ASP A 143 24.70 -11.55 0.43
C ASP A 143 23.61 -10.75 -0.29
N LEU A 144 23.94 -10.10 -1.40
CA LEU A 144 22.98 -9.40 -2.25
C LEU A 144 21.94 -10.37 -2.84
N GLN A 145 22.36 -11.51 -3.35
CA GLN A 145 21.47 -12.55 -3.88
C GLN A 145 20.52 -13.11 -2.80
N LYS A 146 21.04 -13.30 -1.58
CA LYS A 146 20.24 -13.74 -0.44
C LYS A 146 19.21 -12.69 -0.02
N SER A 147 19.59 -11.40 -0.08
CA SER A 147 18.76 -10.29 0.41
C SER A 147 17.75 -9.77 -0.62
N PHE A 148 18.11 -9.75 -1.90
CA PHE A 148 17.36 -9.09 -2.97
C PHE A 148 16.98 -10.02 -4.14
N GLY A 149 17.39 -11.28 -4.11
CA GLY A 149 17.04 -12.26 -5.13
C GLY A 149 18.01 -12.27 -6.31
N ALA A 150 17.53 -12.21 -7.54
CA ALA A 150 18.31 -12.42 -8.77
C ALA A 150 19.28 -11.27 -9.09
N CYS A 151 20.25 -11.05 -8.24
CA CYS A 151 21.35 -10.12 -8.45
C CYS A 151 22.37 -10.72 -9.42
N VAL A 152 22.69 -10.01 -10.51
CA VAL A 152 23.58 -10.45 -11.58
C VAL A 152 24.76 -9.48 -11.73
N ASP A 153 25.98 -9.99 -11.61
CA ASP A 153 27.18 -9.19 -11.81
C ASP A 153 27.41 -8.89 -13.30
N LEU A 154 27.23 -7.63 -13.70
CA LEU A 154 27.44 -7.20 -15.09
C LEU A 154 28.91 -7.17 -15.51
N GLY A 155 29.83 -7.14 -14.58
CA GLY A 155 31.28 -7.23 -14.82
C GLY A 155 31.82 -8.65 -14.89
N ALA A 156 31.00 -9.69 -14.67
CA ALA A 156 31.37 -11.09 -14.83
C ALA A 156 31.54 -11.47 -16.31
N LYS A 157 32.07 -12.66 -16.56
CA LYS A 157 32.16 -13.19 -17.94
C LYS A 157 30.76 -13.32 -18.52
N PRO A 158 30.58 -13.00 -19.83
CA PRO A 158 29.24 -13.06 -20.46
C PRO A 158 28.53 -14.39 -20.26
N SER A 159 29.21 -15.52 -20.29
CA SER A 159 28.63 -16.85 -20.07
C SER A 159 28.05 -16.99 -18.66
N GLU A 160 28.77 -16.58 -17.62
CA GLU A 160 28.34 -16.68 -16.23
C GLU A 160 27.17 -15.70 -15.95
N ARG A 161 27.25 -14.51 -16.48
CA ARG A 161 26.19 -13.48 -16.42
C ARG A 161 24.89 -13.96 -17.05
N ASP A 162 25.00 -14.50 -18.30
CA ASP A 162 23.85 -14.91 -19.09
C ASP A 162 23.18 -16.17 -18.51
N GLU A 163 23.96 -17.12 -17.96
CA GLU A 163 23.43 -18.26 -17.21
C GLU A 163 22.61 -17.82 -16.00
N HIS A 164 23.13 -16.91 -15.17
CA HIS A 164 22.39 -16.43 -13.99
C HIS A 164 21.13 -15.66 -14.39
N ALA A 165 21.19 -14.85 -15.46
CA ALA A 165 20.05 -14.11 -15.94
C ALA A 165 18.95 -15.01 -16.54
N ALA A 166 19.34 -16.04 -17.31
CA ALA A 166 18.44 -16.96 -17.99
C ALA A 166 17.64 -17.84 -16.99
N LEU A 167 18.18 -18.13 -15.80
CA LEU A 167 17.48 -18.89 -14.77
C LEU A 167 16.20 -18.21 -14.23
N THR A 168 16.00 -16.93 -14.54
CA THR A 168 14.85 -16.15 -14.04
C THR A 168 13.67 -16.13 -15.00
N ASP A 169 13.83 -16.61 -16.23
CA ASP A 169 12.80 -16.51 -17.26
C ASP A 169 12.94 -17.65 -18.29
N GLU A 170 11.83 -18.33 -18.63
CA GLU A 170 11.84 -19.45 -19.58
C GLU A 170 12.27 -19.02 -21.00
N ALA A 171 11.79 -17.87 -21.49
CA ALA A 171 12.14 -17.41 -22.82
C ALA A 171 13.63 -17.01 -22.92
N ALA A 172 14.17 -16.44 -21.83
CA ALA A 172 15.62 -16.16 -21.75
C ALA A 172 16.45 -17.45 -21.70
N LEU A 173 15.96 -18.47 -21.01
CA LEU A 173 16.62 -19.78 -20.97
C LEU A 173 16.61 -20.46 -22.36
N GLU A 174 15.49 -20.40 -23.07
CA GLU A 174 15.42 -20.89 -24.46
C GLU A 174 16.39 -20.14 -25.38
N GLU A 175 16.44 -18.80 -25.32
CA GLU A 175 17.39 -18.00 -26.10
C GLU A 175 18.85 -18.39 -25.81
N LEU A 176 19.20 -18.58 -24.52
CA LEU A 176 20.53 -19.00 -24.14
C LEU A 176 20.91 -20.39 -24.68
N LEU A 177 19.98 -21.36 -24.62
CA LEU A 177 20.17 -22.70 -25.14
C LEU A 177 20.30 -22.73 -26.68
N GLU A 178 19.54 -21.88 -27.38
CA GLU A 178 19.58 -21.82 -28.83
C GLU A 178 20.79 -21.05 -29.37
N ARG A 179 21.14 -19.92 -28.74
CA ARG A 179 22.14 -18.96 -29.26
C ARG A 179 23.47 -18.99 -28.52
N GLY A 180 23.51 -19.62 -27.33
CA GLY A 180 24.70 -19.64 -26.47
C GLY A 180 25.00 -18.31 -25.76
N ALA A 181 24.15 -17.30 -25.91
CA ALA A 181 24.24 -16.00 -25.24
C ALA A 181 22.89 -15.29 -25.25
N LEU A 182 22.63 -14.43 -24.27
CA LEU A 182 21.46 -13.56 -24.22
C LEU A 182 21.69 -12.28 -25.03
N SER A 183 20.66 -11.80 -25.71
CA SER A 183 20.68 -10.49 -26.38
C SER A 183 20.61 -9.36 -25.36
N ASP A 184 21.14 -8.18 -25.75
CA ASP A 184 21.00 -6.96 -24.94
C ASP A 184 19.53 -6.58 -24.71
N ASP A 185 18.66 -6.88 -25.66
CA ASP A 185 17.23 -6.59 -25.56
C ASP A 185 16.54 -7.51 -24.53
N THR A 186 16.93 -8.77 -24.48
CA THR A 186 16.44 -9.72 -23.47
C THR A 186 16.91 -9.30 -22.06
N LEU A 187 18.19 -8.98 -21.90
CA LEU A 187 18.72 -8.49 -20.61
C LEU A 187 18.00 -7.20 -20.18
N ALA A 188 17.80 -6.24 -21.09
CA ALA A 188 17.11 -5.01 -20.79
C ALA A 188 15.61 -5.24 -20.44
N ALA A 189 14.96 -6.20 -21.08
CA ALA A 189 13.59 -6.59 -20.77
C ALA A 189 13.49 -7.22 -19.37
N LEU A 190 14.41 -8.12 -19.02
CA LEU A 190 14.48 -8.73 -17.68
C LEU A 190 14.70 -7.68 -16.57
N ILE A 191 15.58 -6.70 -16.81
CA ILE A 191 15.83 -5.57 -15.90
C ILE A 191 14.55 -4.73 -15.74
N SER A 192 13.93 -4.33 -16.85
CA SER A 192 12.71 -3.51 -16.83
C SER A 192 11.54 -4.22 -16.12
N ALA A 193 11.46 -5.55 -16.25
CA ALA A 193 10.48 -6.38 -15.57
C ALA A 193 10.84 -6.71 -14.11
N ARG A 194 11.96 -6.20 -13.57
CA ARG A 194 12.51 -6.51 -12.24
C ARG A 194 12.73 -8.00 -11.99
N LYS A 195 13.02 -8.78 -13.06
CA LYS A 195 13.37 -10.19 -12.95
C LYS A 195 14.84 -10.40 -12.58
N ILE A 196 15.71 -9.48 -12.98
CA ILE A 196 17.12 -9.44 -12.60
C ILE A 196 17.52 -8.05 -12.10
N PHE A 197 18.52 -8.00 -11.23
CA PHE A 197 19.06 -6.78 -10.64
C PHE A 197 20.55 -6.68 -10.95
N PRO A 198 20.95 -5.81 -11.90
CA PRO A 198 22.34 -5.66 -12.32
C PRO A 198 23.21 -5.12 -11.18
N CYS A 199 24.31 -5.80 -10.88
CA CYS A 199 25.30 -5.39 -9.90
C CYS A 199 26.58 -4.92 -10.59
N CYS A 200 27.10 -3.78 -10.15
CA CYS A 200 28.39 -3.23 -10.57
C CYS A 200 29.22 -2.88 -9.34
N PHE A 201 30.49 -3.15 -9.40
CA PHE A 201 31.44 -2.98 -8.29
C PHE A 201 32.46 -1.90 -8.65
N GLY A 202 32.73 -0.96 -7.74
CA GLY A 202 33.64 0.12 -8.01
C GLY A 202 33.99 0.99 -6.80
N SER A 203 34.68 2.09 -7.05
CA SER A 203 34.96 3.14 -6.06
C SER A 203 34.62 4.51 -6.66
N ALA A 204 33.52 5.09 -6.20
CA ALA A 204 33.11 6.42 -6.64
C ALA A 204 34.15 7.50 -6.32
N LEU A 205 34.81 7.38 -5.15
CA LEU A 205 35.84 8.34 -4.72
C LEU A 205 37.07 8.33 -5.63
N LYS A 206 37.45 7.15 -6.16
CA LYS A 206 38.55 6.98 -7.11
C LYS A 206 38.10 7.06 -8.56
N ASN A 207 36.81 7.24 -8.80
CA ASN A 207 36.17 7.19 -10.10
C ASN A 207 36.43 5.86 -10.86
N ASP A 208 36.61 4.77 -10.10
CA ASP A 208 36.83 3.41 -10.62
C ASP A 208 35.51 2.71 -10.87
N GLY A 209 35.31 2.17 -12.10
CA GLY A 209 34.07 1.49 -12.50
C GLY A 209 32.90 2.43 -12.82
N VAL A 210 33.01 3.76 -12.62
CA VAL A 210 31.90 4.70 -12.79
C VAL A 210 31.56 4.94 -14.26
N ALA A 211 32.58 5.10 -15.11
CA ALA A 211 32.39 5.29 -16.55
C ALA A 211 31.78 4.04 -17.21
N GLU A 212 32.26 2.86 -16.84
CA GLU A 212 31.73 1.57 -17.27
C GLU A 212 30.27 1.40 -16.82
N PHE A 213 29.97 1.75 -15.56
CA PHE A 213 28.61 1.72 -15.04
C PHE A 213 27.67 2.64 -15.83
N LEU A 214 28.08 3.86 -16.17
CA LEU A 214 27.30 4.78 -17.00
C LEU A 214 27.02 4.19 -18.40
N GLN A 215 28.01 3.50 -18.99
CA GLN A 215 27.82 2.81 -20.28
C GLN A 215 26.80 1.66 -20.16
N LEU A 216 26.87 0.87 -19.08
CA LEU A 216 25.92 -0.20 -18.82
C LEU A 216 24.50 0.32 -18.59
N LEU A 217 24.35 1.42 -17.86
CA LEU A 217 23.06 2.11 -17.70
C LEU A 217 22.47 2.54 -19.05
N THR A 218 23.26 3.17 -19.91
CA THR A 218 22.76 3.61 -21.22
C THR A 218 22.43 2.45 -22.15
N ARG A 219 23.15 1.33 -22.05
CA ARG A 219 22.97 0.11 -22.84
C ARG A 219 21.72 -0.68 -22.45
N PHE A 220 21.52 -0.92 -21.17
CA PHE A 220 20.47 -1.84 -20.67
C PHE A 220 19.18 -1.17 -20.19
N THR A 221 19.09 0.15 -20.22
CA THR A 221 17.82 0.84 -19.94
C THR A 221 17.00 1.03 -21.22
N ARG A 222 15.69 1.07 -21.07
CA ARG A 222 14.74 1.35 -22.17
C ARG A 222 13.86 2.52 -21.76
N GLU A 223 13.43 3.31 -22.74
CA GLU A 223 12.46 4.37 -22.49
C GLU A 223 11.09 3.74 -22.28
N PRO A 224 10.38 4.07 -21.18
CA PRO A 224 9.04 3.57 -20.97
C PRO A 224 8.07 4.11 -22.00
N ALA A 225 7.01 3.35 -22.30
CA ALA A 225 5.92 3.81 -23.16
C ALA A 225 5.22 5.01 -22.51
N ARG A 226 4.99 6.08 -23.29
CA ARG A 226 4.39 7.32 -22.80
C ARG A 226 3.12 7.65 -23.58
N GLY A 227 2.14 8.19 -22.87
CA GLY A 227 0.88 8.62 -23.49
C GLY A 227 1.04 9.80 -24.46
N ALA A 228 0.11 9.91 -25.43
CA ALA A 228 0.07 11.04 -26.36
C ALA A 228 -0.56 12.29 -25.71
N ASP A 229 -1.49 12.09 -24.78
CA ASP A 229 -2.18 13.17 -24.06
C ASP A 229 -1.30 13.72 -22.94
N PHE A 230 -1.48 15.01 -22.62
CA PHE A 230 -0.73 15.63 -21.53
C PHE A 230 -1.04 14.94 -20.20
N GLY A 231 0.00 14.46 -19.56
CA GLY A 231 -0.01 13.94 -18.20
C GLY A 231 1.27 14.37 -17.48
N ALA A 232 1.17 14.66 -16.19
CA ALA A 232 2.34 14.94 -15.36
C ALA A 232 2.12 14.48 -13.92
N ARG A 233 3.21 14.10 -13.23
CA ARG A 233 3.23 13.73 -11.82
C ARG A 233 4.04 14.73 -11.01
N VAL A 234 3.39 15.35 -10.02
CA VAL A 234 4.07 16.22 -9.04
C VAL A 234 4.76 15.35 -7.99
N PHE A 235 6.04 15.59 -7.71
CA PHE A 235 6.76 14.83 -6.67
C PHE A 235 7.34 15.70 -5.56
N LYS A 236 7.47 17.02 -5.80
CA LYS A 236 8.05 17.95 -4.84
C LYS A 236 7.48 19.36 -5.01
N VAL A 237 7.30 20.05 -3.90
CA VAL A 237 7.07 21.50 -3.86
C VAL A 237 8.25 22.13 -3.13
N SER A 238 8.73 23.27 -3.60
CA SER A 238 9.79 24.03 -2.96
C SER A 238 9.61 25.53 -3.21
N ARG A 239 10.44 26.36 -2.60
CA ARG A 239 10.49 27.82 -2.88
C ARG A 239 11.89 28.22 -3.31
N ASP A 240 11.97 29.16 -4.24
CA ASP A 240 13.25 29.74 -4.64
C ASP A 240 13.71 30.81 -3.63
N ALA A 241 14.92 31.37 -3.83
CA ALA A 241 15.51 32.39 -2.95
C ALA A 241 14.67 33.68 -2.84
N GLN A 242 13.72 33.89 -3.76
CA GLN A 242 12.79 35.01 -3.75
C GLN A 242 11.43 34.64 -3.12
N GLY A 243 11.28 33.41 -2.57
CA GLY A 243 10.05 32.91 -1.99
C GLY A 243 9.02 32.43 -3.01
N THR A 244 9.35 32.41 -4.33
CA THR A 244 8.43 31.94 -5.36
C THR A 244 8.21 30.43 -5.23
N ARG A 245 6.95 30.02 -5.18
CA ARG A 245 6.56 28.60 -5.13
C ARG A 245 6.92 27.90 -6.43
N LEU A 246 7.58 26.76 -6.32
CA LEU A 246 8.00 25.87 -7.40
C LEU A 246 7.33 24.52 -7.26
N THR A 247 6.59 24.11 -8.27
CA THR A 247 6.04 22.76 -8.36
C THR A 247 6.93 21.91 -9.25
N HIS A 248 7.64 20.94 -8.67
CA HIS A 248 8.47 20.00 -9.41
C HIS A 248 7.64 18.84 -9.90
N LEU A 249 7.65 18.62 -11.21
CA LEU A 249 6.86 17.56 -11.83
C LEU A 249 7.63 16.88 -12.96
N LYS A 250 7.29 15.62 -13.21
CA LYS A 250 7.69 14.88 -14.41
C LYS A 250 6.52 14.84 -15.38
N VAL A 251 6.77 15.22 -16.62
CA VAL A 251 5.80 15.06 -17.70
C VAL A 251 5.76 13.57 -18.09
N THR A 252 4.62 12.90 -17.88
CA THR A 252 4.44 11.47 -18.14
C THR A 252 3.87 11.20 -19.54
N GLY A 253 3.16 12.17 -20.12
CA GLY A 253 2.59 12.09 -21.44
C GLY A 253 2.48 13.45 -22.12
N GLY A 254 2.43 13.49 -23.44
CA GLY A 254 2.26 14.71 -24.22
C GLY A 254 3.32 15.76 -24.01
N THR A 255 2.90 17.02 -23.95
CA THR A 255 3.80 18.19 -23.79
C THR A 255 3.15 19.27 -22.95
N LEU A 256 3.85 19.77 -21.94
CA LEU A 256 3.48 20.97 -21.19
C LEU A 256 4.16 22.19 -21.80
N ARG A 257 3.39 23.23 -22.15
CA ARG A 257 3.92 24.51 -22.64
C ARG A 257 3.85 25.59 -21.55
N ALA A 258 4.80 26.50 -21.57
CA ALA A 258 4.72 27.69 -20.75
C ALA A 258 3.43 28.48 -21.04
N LYS A 259 2.85 29.10 -20.03
CA LYS A 259 1.57 29.83 -20.06
C LYS A 259 0.32 28.98 -20.24
N THR A 260 0.42 27.65 -20.20
CA THR A 260 -0.74 26.75 -20.23
C THR A 260 -1.58 26.92 -18.96
N GLN A 261 -2.89 27.02 -19.12
CA GLN A 261 -3.84 27.02 -18.00
C GLN A 261 -4.11 25.59 -17.58
N LEU A 262 -3.88 25.27 -16.28
CA LEU A 262 -4.20 24.00 -15.64
C LEU A 262 -5.27 24.22 -14.55
N PRO A 263 -5.94 23.19 -14.08
CA PRO A 263 -6.92 23.34 -12.98
C PRO A 263 -6.34 23.97 -11.70
N CYS A 264 -5.07 23.69 -11.40
CA CYS A 264 -4.34 24.17 -10.22
C CYS A 264 -3.63 25.53 -10.44
N GLY A 265 -3.87 26.22 -11.54
CA GLY A 265 -3.26 27.50 -11.84
C GLY A 265 -2.64 27.59 -13.24
N LYS A 266 -1.97 28.70 -13.53
CA LYS A 266 -1.31 28.92 -14.81
C LYS A 266 0.17 28.55 -14.71
N ALA A 267 0.64 27.64 -15.57
CA ALA A 267 2.04 27.27 -15.67
C ALA A 267 2.86 28.45 -16.25
N ASP A 268 3.26 29.42 -15.42
CA ASP A 268 3.84 30.66 -15.91
C ASP A 268 5.23 30.50 -16.53
N GLN A 269 6.13 29.79 -15.87
CA GLN A 269 7.48 29.51 -16.35
C GLN A 269 7.83 28.05 -16.09
N LEU A 270 8.44 27.41 -17.06
CA LEU A 270 9.03 26.07 -16.93
C LEU A 270 10.54 26.25 -16.74
N ARG A 271 11.10 25.64 -15.70
CA ARG A 271 12.51 25.69 -15.34
C ARG A 271 13.12 24.30 -15.32
N LEU A 272 14.15 24.06 -16.12
CA LEU A 272 14.93 22.83 -16.06
C LEU A 272 16.16 23.10 -15.18
N TYR A 273 16.17 22.45 -14.01
CA TYR A 273 17.27 22.58 -13.05
C TYR A 273 18.41 21.61 -13.35
N SER A 274 19.64 22.05 -13.07
CA SER A 274 20.83 21.19 -12.96
C SER A 274 21.73 21.77 -11.87
N GLY A 275 21.75 21.14 -10.71
CA GLY A 275 22.31 21.72 -9.48
C GLY A 275 21.57 23.01 -9.07
N ALA A 276 22.31 24.06 -8.67
CA ALA A 276 21.74 25.35 -8.29
C ALA A 276 21.23 26.20 -9.47
N LYS A 277 21.58 25.84 -10.70
CA LYS A 277 21.25 26.62 -11.89
C LYS A 277 20.06 26.05 -12.62
N PHE A 278 19.28 26.91 -13.26
CA PHE A 278 18.20 26.51 -14.14
C PHE A 278 18.25 27.20 -15.48
N ARG A 279 17.64 26.59 -16.49
CA ARG A 279 17.32 27.25 -17.78
C ARG A 279 15.80 27.29 -17.97
N PRO A 280 15.25 28.41 -18.45
CA PRO A 280 13.83 28.44 -18.82
C PRO A 280 13.58 27.57 -20.07
N LEU A 281 12.38 26.97 -20.13
CA LEU A 281 11.89 26.21 -21.28
C LEU A 281 10.58 26.80 -21.77
N ASP A 282 10.37 26.82 -23.08
CA ASP A 282 9.06 27.15 -23.67
C ASP A 282 8.08 25.97 -23.59
N ALA A 283 8.63 24.74 -23.63
CA ALA A 283 7.85 23.52 -23.53
C ALA A 283 8.68 22.38 -22.92
N ALA A 284 8.02 21.50 -22.17
CA ALA A 284 8.57 20.27 -21.62
C ALA A 284 7.81 19.08 -22.20
N GLY A 285 8.51 18.13 -22.80
CA GLY A 285 7.93 16.92 -23.38
C GLY A 285 7.92 15.76 -22.41
N ALA A 286 7.20 14.69 -22.76
CA ALA A 286 7.15 13.47 -21.97
C ALA A 286 8.56 12.97 -21.61
N GLY A 287 8.76 12.62 -20.33
CA GLY A 287 10.02 12.19 -19.73
C GLY A 287 10.91 13.31 -19.19
N GLU A 288 10.54 14.55 -19.35
CA GLU A 288 11.30 15.66 -18.77
C GLU A 288 10.79 16.00 -17.37
N VAL A 289 11.72 16.30 -16.47
CA VAL A 289 11.46 16.77 -15.11
C VAL A 289 11.70 18.27 -15.07
N VAL A 290 10.69 19.02 -14.68
CA VAL A 290 10.74 20.48 -14.67
C VAL A 290 10.11 21.04 -13.38
N ALA A 291 10.58 22.22 -12.98
CA ALA A 291 9.92 23.02 -11.96
C ALA A 291 9.04 24.08 -12.64
N VAL A 292 7.83 24.24 -12.16
CA VAL A 292 6.81 25.13 -12.73
C VAL A 292 6.43 26.19 -11.72
N THR A 293 6.40 27.46 -12.14
CA THR A 293 5.87 28.58 -11.33
C THR A 293 4.42 28.87 -11.71
N GLY A 294 3.66 29.47 -10.78
CA GLY A 294 2.28 29.91 -11.02
C GLY A 294 1.20 28.85 -10.72
N LEU A 295 1.59 27.68 -10.24
CA LEU A 295 0.66 26.67 -9.75
C LEU A 295 0.51 26.83 -8.23
N ALA A 296 -0.72 27.05 -7.75
CA ALA A 296 -1.00 27.36 -6.33
C ALA A 296 -1.34 26.10 -5.52
N ASP A 297 -2.26 25.28 -6.01
CA ASP A 297 -2.89 24.21 -5.25
C ASP A 297 -2.35 22.82 -5.65
N THR A 298 -1.01 22.70 -5.73
CA THR A 298 -0.37 21.43 -6.05
C THR A 298 0.24 20.79 -4.80
N TYR A 299 0.27 19.45 -4.77
CA TYR A 299 0.88 18.70 -3.68
C TYR A 299 1.68 17.50 -4.23
N PRO A 300 2.70 17.03 -3.50
CA PRO A 300 3.46 15.84 -3.90
C PRO A 300 2.59 14.60 -4.01
N GLY A 301 2.71 13.88 -5.13
CA GLY A 301 1.88 12.72 -5.47
C GLY A 301 0.70 13.05 -6.39
N GLN A 302 0.38 14.33 -6.59
CA GLN A 302 -0.73 14.73 -7.46
C GLN A 302 -0.47 14.41 -8.93
N GLY A 303 -1.49 13.88 -9.60
CA GLY A 303 -1.54 13.71 -11.05
C GLY A 303 -2.18 14.91 -11.73
N LEU A 304 -1.64 15.31 -12.87
CA LEU A 304 -2.15 16.41 -13.68
C LEU A 304 -2.48 15.90 -15.10
N GLY A 305 -3.56 16.41 -15.67
CA GLY A 305 -4.01 16.02 -17.02
C GLY A 305 -4.54 14.60 -17.08
N ALA A 306 -3.95 13.74 -17.91
CA ALA A 306 -4.32 12.33 -18.04
C ALA A 306 -3.70 11.42 -16.96
N GLU A 307 -2.79 11.95 -16.14
CA GLU A 307 -2.13 11.22 -15.08
C GLU A 307 -3.04 11.15 -13.84
N ALA A 308 -3.21 9.96 -13.26
CA ALA A 308 -3.94 9.78 -12.00
C ALA A 308 -3.07 10.18 -10.81
N ASP A 309 -3.66 10.43 -9.65
CA ASP A 309 -2.89 10.66 -8.41
C ASP A 309 -2.06 9.42 -8.05
N GLY A 310 -0.90 9.67 -7.44
CA GLY A 310 0.00 8.62 -6.98
C GLY A 310 -0.52 7.88 -5.75
N GLU A 311 0.12 6.77 -5.43
CA GLU A 311 -0.14 6.06 -4.18
C GLU A 311 0.23 6.94 -2.97
N LYS A 312 -0.55 6.82 -1.90
CA LYS A 312 -0.24 7.49 -0.64
C LYS A 312 1.08 6.93 -0.07
N PRO A 313 1.98 7.79 0.44
CA PRO A 313 3.21 7.35 1.08
C PRO A 313 2.96 6.37 2.23
N VAL A 314 3.83 5.38 2.36
CA VAL A 314 3.82 4.40 3.46
C VAL A 314 4.50 4.97 4.70
N LEU A 315 5.59 5.69 4.46
CA LEU A 315 6.36 6.29 5.54
C LEU A 315 5.57 7.45 6.16
N GLN A 316 5.49 7.45 7.49
CA GLN A 316 4.75 8.44 8.26
C GLN A 316 5.60 8.95 9.41
N SER A 317 5.39 10.22 9.79
CA SER A 317 5.97 10.80 10.99
C SER A 317 5.37 10.13 12.24
N VAL A 318 6.22 9.84 13.22
CA VAL A 318 5.85 9.11 14.45
C VAL A 318 6.16 9.87 15.72
N LEU A 319 6.85 11.00 15.61
CA LEU A 319 7.20 11.89 16.72
C LEU A 319 6.46 13.21 16.55
N THR A 320 5.92 13.73 17.63
CA THR A 320 5.34 15.07 17.66
C THR A 320 6.12 15.96 18.62
N TYR A 321 6.36 17.19 18.24
CA TYR A 321 7.09 18.17 19.05
C TYR A 321 6.30 19.47 19.14
N ARG A 322 6.24 20.02 20.36
CA ARG A 322 5.68 21.35 20.58
C ARG A 322 6.69 22.40 20.09
N ILE A 323 6.23 23.33 19.27
CA ILE A 323 7.02 24.47 18.81
C ILE A 323 6.86 25.60 19.83
N LEU A 324 7.93 25.96 20.50
CA LEU A 324 7.99 27.07 21.47
C LEU A 324 8.41 28.33 20.75
N LEU A 325 7.52 29.30 20.68
CA LEU A 325 7.78 30.58 20.06
C LEU A 325 8.51 31.52 21.02
N PRO A 326 9.31 32.50 20.53
CA PRO A 326 9.91 33.56 21.34
C PRO A 326 8.81 34.36 22.05
N ASP A 327 9.13 34.88 23.24
CA ASP A 327 8.23 35.73 24.04
C ASP A 327 7.69 36.90 23.23
N GLY A 328 6.38 37.12 23.31
CA GLY A 328 5.69 38.19 22.59
C GLY A 328 5.39 37.92 21.11
N THR A 329 5.68 36.72 20.62
CA THR A 329 5.32 36.30 19.23
C THR A 329 3.93 35.71 19.20
N ASP A 330 3.06 36.28 18.38
CA ASP A 330 1.71 35.74 18.18
C ASP A 330 1.73 34.49 17.27
N ALA A 331 1.19 33.37 17.77
CA ALA A 331 1.13 32.10 17.07
C ALA A 331 0.32 32.19 15.75
N HIS A 332 -0.75 33.00 15.71
CA HIS A 332 -1.56 33.20 14.51
C HIS A 332 -0.80 33.85 13.36
N THR A 333 0.20 34.68 13.67
CA THR A 333 1.07 35.30 12.64
C THR A 333 2.15 34.35 12.14
N VAL A 334 2.53 33.38 12.96
CA VAL A 334 3.56 32.37 12.62
C VAL A 334 2.97 31.17 11.88
N LEU A 335 1.75 30.76 12.23
CA LEU A 335 1.08 29.58 11.65
C LEU A 335 1.07 29.58 10.11
N PRO A 336 0.74 30.67 9.39
CA PRO A 336 0.81 30.67 7.93
C PRO A 336 2.22 30.40 7.38
N LYS A 337 3.26 30.90 8.07
CA LYS A 337 4.66 30.69 7.68
C LYS A 337 5.10 29.23 7.89
N LEU A 338 4.65 28.60 8.99
CA LEU A 338 4.92 27.19 9.24
C LEU A 338 4.18 26.30 8.24
N ARG A 339 2.97 26.66 7.84
CA ARG A 339 2.23 25.98 6.78
C ARG A 339 2.90 26.05 5.41
N GLU A 340 3.71 27.08 5.15
CA GLU A 340 4.54 27.08 3.94
C GLU A 340 5.59 25.96 3.94
N LEU A 341 6.10 25.57 5.11
CA LEU A 341 7.00 24.41 5.24
C LEU A 341 6.24 23.08 5.12
N GLU A 342 5.01 23.03 5.61
CA GLU A 342 4.11 21.88 5.43
C GLU A 342 3.75 21.68 3.94
N ASP A 343 3.57 22.75 3.15
CA ASP A 343 3.40 22.65 1.69
C ASP A 343 4.58 21.94 1.01
N GLU A 344 5.81 22.19 1.49
CA GLU A 344 7.03 21.57 0.96
C GLU A 344 7.21 20.14 1.49
N ASP A 345 6.90 19.89 2.75
CA ASP A 345 6.92 18.59 3.40
C ASP A 345 5.61 18.31 4.15
N PRO A 346 4.63 17.67 3.49
CA PRO A 346 3.33 17.35 4.11
C PRO A 346 3.40 16.42 5.33
N MET A 347 4.57 15.78 5.57
CA MET A 347 4.78 14.93 6.74
C MET A 347 4.99 15.74 8.03
N LEU A 348 5.27 17.05 7.94
CA LEU A 348 5.42 17.93 9.09
C LEU A 348 4.12 18.15 9.86
N ARG A 349 2.97 17.99 9.23
CA ARG A 349 1.63 18.16 9.83
C ARG A 349 1.61 19.17 10.97
N ILE A 350 1.57 20.45 10.61
CA ILE A 350 1.54 21.55 11.58
C ILE A 350 0.14 21.66 12.18
N VAL A 351 0.02 21.34 13.46
CA VAL A 351 -1.24 21.36 14.20
C VAL A 351 -1.26 22.55 15.14
N TRP A 352 -2.31 23.37 15.06
CA TRP A 352 -2.64 24.40 16.03
C TRP A 352 -3.72 23.84 16.97
N GLU A 353 -3.39 23.73 18.25
CA GLU A 353 -4.32 23.29 19.29
C GLU A 353 -4.94 24.49 19.97
N GLU A 354 -6.18 24.80 19.66
CA GLU A 354 -6.87 26.00 20.18
C GLU A 354 -7.04 25.98 21.70
N ALA A 355 -7.26 24.79 22.29
CA ALA A 355 -7.52 24.65 23.72
C ALA A 355 -6.31 25.00 24.58
N SER A 356 -5.10 24.62 24.15
CA SER A 356 -3.84 24.89 24.84
C SER A 356 -3.12 26.14 24.32
N GLY A 357 -3.48 26.61 23.11
CA GLY A 357 -2.77 27.67 22.40
C GLY A 357 -1.38 27.23 21.94
N GLU A 358 -1.21 25.95 21.61
CA GLU A 358 0.07 25.34 21.28
C GLU A 358 0.20 25.00 19.80
N LEU A 359 1.42 25.13 19.30
CA LEU A 359 1.79 24.70 17.94
C LEU A 359 2.58 23.39 18.04
N HIS A 360 2.16 22.38 17.29
CA HIS A 360 2.83 21.09 17.21
C HIS A 360 3.26 20.79 15.78
N ALA A 361 4.39 20.08 15.62
CA ALA A 361 4.86 19.53 14.35
C ALA A 361 5.14 18.04 14.48
N GLU A 362 4.74 17.26 13.49
CA GLU A 362 5.08 15.83 13.41
C GLU A 362 6.39 15.65 12.63
N LEU A 363 7.31 14.81 13.15
CA LEU A 363 8.63 14.57 12.59
C LEU A 363 8.95 13.08 12.54
N MET A 364 9.85 12.69 11.64
CA MET A 364 10.36 11.33 11.55
C MET A 364 11.51 11.06 12.51
N GLY A 365 12.32 12.07 12.86
CA GLY A 365 13.47 11.91 13.73
C GLY A 365 14.07 13.21 14.24
N GLU A 366 15.10 13.08 15.09
CA GLU A 366 15.76 14.24 15.76
C GLU A 366 16.58 15.10 14.81
N VAL A 367 17.17 14.52 13.76
CA VAL A 367 17.93 15.30 12.76
C VAL A 367 17.01 16.23 11.99
N GLN A 368 15.80 15.78 11.65
CA GLN A 368 14.79 16.61 10.99
C GLN A 368 14.38 17.80 11.87
N LEU A 369 14.33 17.63 13.21
CA LEU A 369 14.01 18.69 14.16
C LEU A 369 15.02 19.82 14.12
N GLU A 370 16.32 19.51 14.16
CA GLU A 370 17.38 20.52 14.10
C GLU A 370 17.37 21.27 12.76
N ILE A 371 17.08 20.55 11.67
CA ILE A 371 16.98 21.17 10.34
C ILE A 371 15.75 22.05 10.25
N LEU A 372 14.61 21.63 10.79
CA LEU A 372 13.39 22.44 10.83
C LEU A 372 13.60 23.72 11.63
N GLN A 373 14.28 23.63 12.80
CA GLN A 373 14.63 24.80 13.61
C GLN A 373 15.44 25.84 12.82
N ARG A 374 16.44 25.35 12.07
CA ARG A 374 17.28 26.22 11.26
C ARG A 374 16.56 26.81 10.06
N LEU A 375 15.73 26.02 9.37
CA LEU A 375 14.89 26.51 8.26
C LEU A 375 13.94 27.62 8.71
N ILE A 376 13.33 27.49 9.90
CA ILE A 376 12.46 28.53 10.47
C ILE A 376 13.27 29.79 10.76
N SER A 377 14.47 29.64 11.34
CA SER A 377 15.35 30.75 11.62
C SER A 377 15.81 31.45 10.35
N ASP A 378 16.32 30.72 9.37
CA ASP A 378 16.91 31.26 8.14
C ASP A 378 15.87 31.92 7.23
N ARG A 379 14.65 31.31 7.11
CA ARG A 379 13.61 31.85 6.22
C ARG A 379 12.75 32.93 6.84
N PHE A 380 12.42 32.80 8.12
CA PHE A 380 11.43 33.68 8.77
C PHE A 380 12.03 34.57 9.83
N GLY A 381 13.34 34.43 10.15
CA GLY A 381 14.02 35.18 11.19
C GLY A 381 13.50 34.87 12.60
N LEU A 382 12.89 33.70 12.81
CA LEU A 382 12.28 33.30 14.08
C LEU A 382 13.17 32.27 14.80
N SER A 383 13.59 32.57 16.00
CA SER A 383 14.35 31.67 16.88
C SER A 383 13.37 30.82 17.68
N VAL A 384 12.92 29.70 17.13
CA VAL A 384 12.04 28.73 17.82
C VAL A 384 12.87 27.71 18.59
N THR A 385 12.28 27.18 19.67
CA THR A 385 12.79 26.00 20.35
C THR A 385 11.72 24.91 20.35
N PHE A 386 12.13 23.66 20.56
CA PHE A 386 11.19 22.56 20.62
C PHE A 386 11.08 22.03 22.04
N GLY A 387 9.86 21.79 22.48
CA GLY A 387 9.57 21.14 23.77
C GLY A 387 9.92 19.65 23.74
N GLU A 388 9.63 18.95 24.83
CA GLU A 388 9.76 17.51 24.86
C GLU A 388 8.86 16.88 23.80
N GLY A 389 9.42 15.96 23.01
CA GLY A 389 8.66 15.29 21.97
C GLY A 389 7.72 14.25 22.54
N GLY A 390 6.54 14.13 21.98
CA GLY A 390 5.57 13.08 22.25
C GLY A 390 5.64 11.95 21.20
N ILE A 391 4.82 10.95 21.41
CA ILE A 391 4.58 9.87 20.47
C ILE A 391 3.26 10.15 19.75
N VAL A 392 3.23 9.93 18.45
CA VAL A 392 1.99 9.96 17.68
C VAL A 392 1.29 8.61 17.85
N TYR A 393 0.30 8.59 18.73
CA TYR A 393 -0.55 7.42 18.94
C TYR A 393 -1.61 7.32 17.85
N LYS A 394 -2.18 6.12 17.70
CA LYS A 394 -3.37 5.85 16.89
C LYS A 394 -4.35 5.03 17.69
N GLU A 395 -5.59 4.95 17.21
CA GLU A 395 -6.61 4.13 17.84
C GLU A 395 -7.22 3.16 16.82
N THR A 396 -7.68 2.02 17.32
CA THR A 396 -8.44 1.03 16.55
C THR A 396 -9.47 0.38 17.44
N ILE A 397 -10.23 -0.57 16.92
CA ILE A 397 -11.22 -1.35 17.68
C ILE A 397 -10.89 -2.83 17.67
N ALA A 398 -11.30 -3.55 18.72
CA ALA A 398 -11.10 -5.00 18.84
C ALA A 398 -12.36 -5.81 18.51
N ASN A 399 -13.54 -5.20 18.55
CA ASN A 399 -14.82 -5.85 18.30
C ASN A 399 -15.63 -5.15 17.22
N THR A 400 -16.62 -5.82 16.66
CA THR A 400 -17.54 -5.30 15.67
C THR A 400 -18.72 -4.62 16.34
N VAL A 401 -19.03 -3.40 15.93
CA VAL A 401 -20.15 -2.61 16.47
C VAL A 401 -20.93 -1.92 15.34
N GLU A 402 -22.21 -1.66 15.60
CA GLU A 402 -23.03 -0.79 14.74
C GLU A 402 -23.11 0.59 15.36
N GLY A 403 -22.62 1.60 14.64
CA GLY A 403 -22.73 3.00 15.01
C GLY A 403 -23.91 3.66 14.36
N VAL A 404 -24.70 4.41 15.11
CA VAL A 404 -25.90 5.13 14.64
C VAL A 404 -25.73 6.62 14.82
N GLY A 405 -25.92 7.37 13.75
CA GLY A 405 -25.89 8.81 13.75
C GLY A 405 -27.20 9.41 13.23
N HIS A 406 -27.82 10.26 14.01
CA HIS A 406 -29.05 10.93 13.66
C HIS A 406 -28.89 12.46 13.74
N PHE A 407 -29.38 13.18 12.74
CA PHE A 407 -29.33 14.62 12.71
C PHE A 407 -30.65 15.18 12.21
N GLU A 408 -31.46 15.68 13.14
CA GLU A 408 -32.81 16.19 12.88
C GLU A 408 -33.09 17.51 13.65
N PRO A 409 -32.31 18.57 13.44
CA PRO A 409 -32.76 19.89 13.86
C PRO A 409 -33.92 20.37 12.98
N LEU A 410 -34.64 21.44 13.38
CA LEU A 410 -35.81 21.93 12.69
C LEU A 410 -35.56 22.07 11.15
N ARG A 411 -36.35 21.37 10.32
CA ARG A 411 -36.31 21.32 8.86
C ARG A 411 -35.09 20.61 8.26
N HIS A 412 -34.36 19.80 9.04
CA HIS A 412 -33.29 18.96 8.57
C HIS A 412 -33.58 17.52 8.98
N TYR A 413 -33.06 16.54 8.23
CA TYR A 413 -33.20 15.14 8.58
C TYR A 413 -32.13 14.29 7.88
N ALA A 414 -31.35 13.54 8.62
CA ALA A 414 -30.52 12.46 8.12
C ALA A 414 -30.26 11.41 9.21
N GLU A 415 -30.32 10.13 8.84
CA GLU A 415 -29.94 9.03 9.70
C GLU A 415 -28.98 8.10 8.94
N VAL A 416 -27.92 7.63 9.62
CA VAL A 416 -26.85 6.80 9.07
C VAL A 416 -26.50 5.69 10.06
N HIS A 417 -26.47 4.46 9.57
CA HIS A 417 -26.04 3.27 10.29
C HIS A 417 -24.76 2.72 9.68
N LEU A 418 -23.69 2.63 10.47
CA LEU A 418 -22.38 2.16 10.04
C LEU A 418 -21.98 0.91 10.83
N LEU A 419 -21.55 -0.13 10.12
CA LEU A 419 -20.85 -1.24 10.73
C LEU A 419 -19.37 -0.88 10.84
N LEU A 420 -18.84 -0.90 12.05
CA LEU A 420 -17.42 -0.71 12.33
C LEU A 420 -16.83 -2.08 12.67
N GLU A 421 -15.88 -2.54 11.87
CA GLU A 421 -15.23 -3.83 12.00
C GLU A 421 -13.72 -3.65 12.16
N PRO A 422 -13.04 -4.42 13.04
CA PRO A 422 -11.58 -4.39 13.07
C PRO A 422 -11.01 -4.89 11.74
N ALA A 423 -9.97 -4.23 11.25
CA ALA A 423 -9.27 -4.57 10.02
C ALA A 423 -7.81 -4.99 10.31
N PRO A 424 -7.12 -5.67 9.39
CA PRO A 424 -5.72 -6.05 9.56
C PRO A 424 -4.81 -4.87 9.87
N ARG A 425 -3.76 -5.09 10.65
CA ARG A 425 -2.78 -4.05 11.00
C ARG A 425 -2.13 -3.45 9.75
N GLY A 426 -2.04 -2.12 9.72
CA GLY A 426 -1.48 -1.37 8.59
C GLY A 426 -2.44 -1.21 7.40
N SER A 427 -3.68 -1.68 7.48
CA SER A 427 -4.67 -1.55 6.41
C SER A 427 -5.36 -0.17 6.36
N GLY A 428 -5.19 0.65 7.40
CA GLY A 428 -5.82 1.96 7.50
C GLY A 428 -7.34 1.90 7.62
N VAL A 429 -8.04 2.94 7.19
CA VAL A 429 -9.50 3.00 7.18
C VAL A 429 -10.01 2.50 5.83
N GLN A 430 -10.85 1.46 5.86
CA GLN A 430 -11.49 0.88 4.68
C GLN A 430 -12.97 1.27 4.65
N LEU A 431 -13.49 1.62 3.48
CA LEU A 431 -14.87 2.08 3.32
C LEU A 431 -15.63 1.17 2.37
N ALA A 432 -16.87 0.82 2.74
CA ALA A 432 -17.75 0.00 1.93
C ALA A 432 -19.22 0.41 2.12
N SER A 433 -20.09 0.02 1.19
CA SER A 433 -21.54 0.13 1.34
C SER A 433 -22.19 -1.24 1.14
N ALA A 434 -23.06 -1.63 2.05
CA ALA A 434 -23.96 -2.77 1.96
C ALA A 434 -25.43 -2.33 2.01
N CYS A 435 -25.68 -1.02 1.99
CA CYS A 435 -27.02 -0.45 2.05
C CYS A 435 -27.78 -0.71 0.72
N PRO A 436 -28.99 -1.27 0.77
CA PRO A 436 -29.84 -1.42 -0.42
C PRO A 436 -30.24 -0.07 -1.02
N THR A 437 -30.29 0.01 -2.35
CA THR A 437 -30.64 1.25 -3.07
C THR A 437 -32.10 1.63 -2.95
N ASP A 438 -32.97 0.71 -2.55
CA ASP A 438 -34.37 0.93 -2.22
C ASP A 438 -34.59 1.52 -0.81
N GLU A 439 -33.62 1.37 0.09
CA GLU A 439 -33.63 2.01 1.42
C GLU A 439 -33.04 3.42 1.39
N LEU A 440 -31.91 3.58 0.71
CA LEU A 440 -31.24 4.87 0.54
C LEU A 440 -30.70 5.02 -0.88
N ASP A 441 -31.07 6.12 -1.53
CA ASP A 441 -30.63 6.45 -2.89
C ASP A 441 -29.10 6.44 -3.01
N LEU A 442 -28.57 5.91 -4.12
CA LEU A 442 -27.15 5.74 -4.37
C LEU A 442 -26.32 7.05 -4.26
N ASN A 443 -26.94 8.20 -4.60
CA ASN A 443 -26.28 9.50 -4.46
C ASN A 443 -25.99 9.83 -2.99
N TRP A 444 -26.93 9.52 -2.10
CA TRP A 444 -26.73 9.70 -0.67
C TRP A 444 -25.71 8.73 -0.10
N GLN A 445 -25.73 7.47 -0.54
CA GLN A 445 -24.70 6.50 -0.13
C GLN A 445 -23.29 6.97 -0.52
N ARG A 446 -23.10 7.45 -1.75
CA ARG A 446 -21.83 8.01 -2.21
C ARG A 446 -21.40 9.22 -1.40
N LEU A 447 -22.33 10.09 -1.07
CA LEU A 447 -22.08 11.27 -0.25
C LEU A 447 -21.62 10.89 1.15
N ILE A 448 -22.25 9.89 1.78
CA ILE A 448 -21.83 9.35 3.08
C ILE A 448 -20.41 8.79 3.01
N LEU A 449 -20.08 7.98 1.98
CA LEU A 449 -18.72 7.45 1.79
C LEU A 449 -17.70 8.57 1.56
N THR A 450 -18.10 9.64 0.85
CA THR A 450 -17.24 10.82 0.70
C THR A 450 -16.99 11.50 2.04
N HIS A 451 -18.01 11.66 2.88
CA HIS A 451 -17.86 12.24 4.22
C HIS A 451 -17.01 11.38 5.16
N LEU A 452 -17.05 10.06 5.01
CA LEU A 452 -16.12 9.16 5.72
C LEU A 452 -14.67 9.31 5.25
N ALA A 453 -14.45 9.59 3.96
CA ALA A 453 -13.11 9.71 3.37
C ALA A 453 -12.49 11.11 3.52
N GLU A 454 -13.29 12.17 3.69
CA GLU A 454 -12.82 13.58 3.63
C GLU A 454 -12.01 14.01 4.85
N ARG A 455 -12.05 13.28 5.96
CA ARG A 455 -11.34 13.63 7.19
C ARG A 455 -10.74 12.41 7.90
N THR A 456 -9.76 12.67 8.75
CA THR A 456 -9.29 11.70 9.75
C THR A 456 -10.26 11.69 10.94
N HIS A 457 -10.78 10.50 11.30
CA HIS A 457 -11.70 10.36 12.43
C HIS A 457 -10.90 10.22 13.74
N PRO A 458 -11.20 11.01 14.77
CA PRO A 458 -10.57 10.86 16.08
C PRO A 458 -11.14 9.65 16.82
N GLY A 459 -10.30 8.94 17.56
CA GLY A 459 -10.70 7.90 18.48
C GLY A 459 -11.33 8.45 19.78
N VAL A 460 -11.67 7.57 20.70
CA VAL A 460 -12.37 7.93 21.95
C VAL A 460 -11.52 7.81 23.20
N LEU A 461 -10.31 7.22 23.10
CA LEU A 461 -9.40 7.05 24.23
C LEU A 461 -8.52 8.28 24.46
N THR A 462 -7.95 8.80 23.38
CA THR A 462 -6.97 9.89 23.41
C THR A 462 -7.24 10.97 22.36
N GLY A 463 -8.28 10.78 21.54
CA GLY A 463 -8.54 11.64 20.38
C GLY A 463 -7.57 11.39 19.20
N SER A 464 -6.70 10.39 19.31
CA SER A 464 -5.75 10.04 18.25
C SER A 464 -6.46 9.50 17.01
N ALA A 465 -5.76 9.55 15.87
CA ALA A 465 -6.31 9.15 14.59
C ALA A 465 -6.73 7.67 14.57
N LEU A 466 -7.95 7.40 14.14
CA LEU A 466 -8.47 6.05 13.93
C LEU A 466 -7.78 5.38 12.74
N THR A 467 -7.41 4.11 12.89
CA THR A 467 -6.79 3.28 11.85
C THR A 467 -7.21 1.82 11.97
N ASP A 468 -6.98 1.04 10.91
CA ASP A 468 -7.23 -0.41 10.87
C ASP A 468 -8.68 -0.77 11.24
N VAL A 469 -9.61 -0.01 10.66
CA VAL A 469 -11.06 -0.17 10.82
C VAL A 469 -11.71 -0.17 9.45
N LYS A 470 -12.60 -1.13 9.23
CA LYS A 470 -13.50 -1.15 8.08
C LYS A 470 -14.84 -0.55 8.48
N MET A 471 -15.27 0.47 7.76
CA MET A 471 -16.56 1.13 7.95
C MET A 471 -17.48 0.79 6.79
N THR A 472 -18.57 0.08 7.07
CA THR A 472 -19.55 -0.34 6.06
C THR A 472 -20.87 0.36 6.31
N LEU A 473 -21.38 1.09 5.34
CA LEU A 473 -22.74 1.66 5.42
C LEU A 473 -23.76 0.53 5.34
N LEU A 474 -24.54 0.32 6.42
CA LEU A 474 -25.57 -0.71 6.49
C LEU A 474 -26.94 -0.20 6.06
N ALA A 475 -27.35 0.94 6.60
CA ALA A 475 -28.65 1.54 6.35
C ALA A 475 -28.56 3.06 6.49
N GLY A 476 -29.54 3.75 5.97
CA GLY A 476 -29.68 5.18 6.15
C GLY A 476 -31.06 5.67 5.73
N ARG A 477 -31.44 6.85 6.20
CA ARG A 477 -32.73 7.43 5.86
C ARG A 477 -32.61 8.90 5.53
N ALA A 478 -33.24 9.28 4.41
CA ALA A 478 -33.38 10.65 3.95
C ALA A 478 -34.85 11.05 3.98
N HIS A 479 -35.14 12.37 4.07
CA HIS A 479 -36.46 12.91 3.92
C HIS A 479 -36.53 13.80 2.68
N LEU A 480 -37.44 13.52 1.77
CA LEU A 480 -37.56 14.18 0.45
C LEU A 480 -37.54 15.73 0.46
N LYS A 481 -37.99 16.37 1.55
CA LYS A 481 -38.09 17.83 1.64
C LYS A 481 -37.13 18.47 2.65
N HIS A 482 -36.51 17.67 3.49
CA HIS A 482 -35.76 18.16 4.66
C HIS A 482 -34.35 17.65 4.72
N THR A 483 -33.88 16.87 3.73
CA THR A 483 -32.49 16.36 3.71
C THR A 483 -31.65 17.19 2.75
N GLU A 484 -30.59 17.77 3.28
CA GLU A 484 -29.54 18.45 2.54
C GLU A 484 -28.20 17.69 2.69
N GLY A 485 -27.23 17.94 1.81
CA GLY A 485 -25.94 17.23 1.84
C GLY A 485 -25.17 17.39 3.16
N GLY A 486 -25.28 18.54 3.79
CA GLY A 486 -24.68 18.83 5.10
C GLY A 486 -25.25 18.00 6.25
N ASP A 487 -26.52 17.55 6.16
CA ASP A 487 -27.15 16.74 7.19
C ASP A 487 -26.53 15.35 7.27
N PHE A 488 -26.26 14.75 6.12
CA PHE A 488 -25.54 13.48 6.05
C PHE A 488 -24.11 13.57 6.58
N ARG A 489 -23.42 14.71 6.38
CA ARG A 489 -22.12 14.94 7.01
C ARG A 489 -22.21 14.83 8.53
N GLN A 490 -23.19 15.54 9.12
CA GLN A 490 -23.42 15.54 10.56
C GLN A 490 -23.82 14.16 11.10
N ALA A 491 -24.74 13.48 10.41
CA ALA A 491 -25.17 12.14 10.80
C ALA A 491 -24.02 11.11 10.69
N THR A 492 -23.23 11.17 9.62
CA THR A 492 -22.09 10.27 9.38
C THR A 492 -21.04 10.38 10.48
N TYR A 493 -20.61 11.59 10.83
CA TYR A 493 -19.62 11.80 11.90
C TYR A 493 -20.13 11.32 13.27
N ARG A 494 -21.42 11.56 13.56
CA ARG A 494 -22.04 11.07 14.78
C ARG A 494 -22.14 9.54 14.81
N ALA A 495 -22.44 8.90 13.67
CA ALA A 495 -22.47 7.45 13.56
C ALA A 495 -21.10 6.83 13.87
N VAL A 496 -20.01 7.38 13.34
CA VAL A 496 -18.66 6.92 13.69
C VAL A 496 -18.38 7.08 15.19
N ARG A 497 -18.63 8.27 15.73
CA ARG A 497 -18.35 8.57 17.14
C ARG A 497 -19.19 7.72 18.09
N GLN A 498 -20.48 7.57 17.82
CA GLN A 498 -21.39 6.76 18.61
C GLN A 498 -20.98 5.27 18.58
N GLY A 499 -20.56 4.76 17.41
CA GLY A 499 -20.04 3.40 17.28
C GLY A 499 -18.75 3.20 18.09
N LEU A 500 -17.81 4.14 18.04
CA LEU A 500 -16.57 4.07 18.79
C LEU A 500 -16.79 4.09 20.32
N MET A 501 -17.82 4.82 20.81
CA MET A 501 -18.19 4.83 22.24
C MET A 501 -18.68 3.47 22.74
N GLN A 502 -19.14 2.59 21.87
CA GLN A 502 -19.57 1.23 22.20
C GLN A 502 -18.49 0.18 21.97
N ALA A 503 -17.49 0.51 21.13
CA ALA A 503 -16.44 -0.42 20.75
C ALA A 503 -15.41 -0.61 21.88
N GLU A 504 -14.78 -1.78 21.88
CA GLU A 504 -13.54 -1.98 22.62
C GLU A 504 -12.39 -1.30 21.87
N SER A 505 -12.16 -0.03 22.19
CA SER A 505 -11.10 0.75 21.56
C SER A 505 -9.72 0.33 22.09
N VAL A 506 -8.74 0.27 21.19
CA VAL A 506 -7.36 -0.12 21.50
C VAL A 506 -6.42 1.01 21.08
N LEU A 507 -5.60 1.46 22.03
CA LEU A 507 -4.55 2.43 21.77
C LEU A 507 -3.36 1.74 21.11
N LEU A 508 -2.84 2.32 20.03
CA LEU A 508 -1.71 1.84 19.27
C LEU A 508 -0.53 2.80 19.40
N GLU A 509 0.66 2.25 19.62
CA GLU A 509 1.92 2.99 19.60
C GLU A 509 2.80 2.54 18.42
N PRO A 510 3.66 3.42 17.87
CA PRO A 510 4.57 3.07 16.80
C PRO A 510 5.73 2.22 17.30
N PHE A 511 6.14 1.27 16.46
CA PHE A 511 7.30 0.39 16.69
C PHE A 511 8.34 0.59 15.59
N TYR A 512 9.61 0.51 15.97
CA TYR A 512 10.75 0.40 15.06
C TYR A 512 11.24 -1.04 14.94
N ASP A 513 11.57 -1.46 13.72
CA ASP A 513 12.57 -2.51 13.52
C ASP A 513 13.94 -1.88 13.74
N PHE A 514 14.76 -2.47 14.60
CA PHE A 514 16.10 -1.97 14.88
C PHE A 514 17.18 -2.96 14.42
N ARG A 515 18.34 -2.41 14.09
CA ARG A 515 19.61 -3.11 13.92
C ARG A 515 20.65 -2.41 14.78
N LEU A 516 21.16 -3.12 15.77
CA LEU A 516 22.12 -2.62 16.73
C LEU A 516 23.44 -3.39 16.57
N GLU A 517 24.49 -2.69 16.18
CA GLU A 517 25.85 -3.19 16.04
C GLU A 517 26.64 -2.74 17.25
N LEU A 518 27.27 -3.68 17.96
CA LEU A 518 27.98 -3.39 19.20
C LEU A 518 29.06 -4.43 19.52
N PRO A 519 30.03 -4.05 20.36
CA PRO A 519 31.01 -4.99 20.83
C PRO A 519 30.39 -6.14 21.63
N PRO A 520 30.95 -7.39 21.52
CA PRO A 520 30.40 -8.57 22.20
C PRO A 520 30.17 -8.42 23.69
N GLU A 521 31.05 -7.65 24.36
CA GLU A 521 30.95 -7.38 25.80
C GLU A 521 29.72 -6.54 26.20
N CYS A 522 29.08 -5.83 25.26
CA CYS A 522 27.95 -4.96 25.51
C CYS A 522 26.58 -5.61 25.20
N VAL A 523 26.57 -6.81 24.60
CA VAL A 523 25.35 -7.49 24.12
C VAL A 523 24.34 -7.75 25.26
N GLY A 524 24.83 -8.26 26.40
CA GLY A 524 23.96 -8.57 27.55
C GLY A 524 23.23 -7.33 28.10
N ARG A 525 23.92 -6.18 28.14
CA ARG A 525 23.31 -4.92 28.54
C ARG A 525 22.26 -4.49 27.52
N ALA A 526 22.58 -4.50 26.24
CA ALA A 526 21.65 -4.09 25.17
C ALA A 526 20.38 -4.96 25.16
N MET A 527 20.51 -6.27 25.34
CA MET A 527 19.34 -7.16 25.42
C MET A 527 18.46 -6.87 26.63
N THR A 528 19.09 -6.52 27.78
CA THR A 528 18.35 -6.15 29.01
C THR A 528 17.61 -4.82 28.79
N ASP A 529 18.30 -3.83 28.23
CA ASP A 529 17.72 -2.51 27.98
C ASP A 529 16.53 -2.62 26.98
N LEU A 530 16.71 -3.36 25.88
CA LEU A 530 15.65 -3.60 24.88
C LEU A 530 14.44 -4.32 25.48
N ALA A 531 14.67 -5.34 26.31
CA ALA A 531 13.59 -6.04 27.00
C ALA A 531 12.84 -5.12 28.00
N ALA A 532 13.57 -4.25 28.71
CA ALA A 532 12.99 -3.28 29.63
C ALA A 532 12.13 -2.22 28.91
N MET A 533 12.47 -1.92 27.65
CA MET A 533 11.68 -1.02 26.78
C MET A 533 10.44 -1.70 26.18
N GLY A 534 10.20 -2.97 26.43
CA GLY A 534 9.12 -3.76 25.82
C GLY A 534 9.43 -4.22 24.40
N GLY A 535 10.70 -4.23 23.99
CA GLY A 535 11.17 -4.72 22.72
C GLY A 535 11.44 -6.22 22.72
N SER A 536 11.60 -6.78 21.52
CA SER A 536 12.04 -8.15 21.29
C SER A 536 13.31 -8.11 20.42
N ALA A 537 14.36 -8.81 20.85
CA ALA A 537 15.59 -8.98 20.10
C ALA A 537 15.70 -10.42 19.60
N ASP A 538 16.14 -10.59 18.35
CA ASP A 538 16.49 -11.87 17.78
C ASP A 538 17.82 -12.40 18.37
N ALA A 539 18.19 -13.61 18.02
CA ALA A 539 19.47 -14.17 18.47
C ALA A 539 20.65 -13.33 17.95
N PRO A 540 21.65 -13.01 18.79
CA PRO A 540 22.79 -12.21 18.38
C PRO A 540 23.62 -12.93 17.30
N GLU A 541 23.97 -12.22 16.23
CA GLU A 541 24.83 -12.69 15.16
C GLU A 541 26.20 -12.01 15.24
N THR A 542 27.28 -12.76 15.08
CA THR A 542 28.63 -12.17 15.05
C THR A 542 29.09 -11.97 13.61
N VAL A 543 29.36 -10.72 13.24
CA VAL A 543 29.83 -10.34 11.90
C VAL A 543 31.08 -9.48 12.05
N GLY A 544 32.20 -9.91 11.47
CA GLY A 544 33.45 -9.13 11.46
C GLY A 544 34.08 -8.81 12.84
N GLY A 545 33.72 -9.56 13.89
CA GLY A 545 34.22 -9.34 15.25
C GLY A 545 33.36 -8.43 16.12
N GLU A 546 32.27 -7.86 15.58
CA GLU A 546 31.20 -7.16 16.29
C GLU A 546 29.94 -8.02 16.33
N THR A 547 29.06 -7.77 17.29
CA THR A 547 27.80 -8.48 17.40
C THR A 547 26.68 -7.59 16.89
N VAL A 548 25.82 -8.16 16.05
CA VAL A 548 24.63 -7.53 15.50
C VAL A 548 23.40 -8.10 16.20
N LEU A 549 22.59 -7.23 16.79
CA LEU A 549 21.27 -7.54 17.31
C LEU A 549 20.23 -6.93 16.37
N THR A 550 19.28 -7.74 15.92
CA THR A 550 18.09 -7.29 15.21
C THR A 550 16.86 -7.53 16.06
N GLY A 551 15.77 -6.86 15.75
CA GLY A 551 14.52 -7.01 16.47
C GLY A 551 13.61 -5.82 16.31
N PHE A 552 12.63 -5.67 17.20
CA PHE A 552 11.71 -4.56 17.21
C PHE A 552 11.46 -4.04 18.63
N ALA A 553 11.18 -2.75 18.74
CA ALA A 553 10.84 -2.14 20.03
C ALA A 553 9.99 -0.87 19.84
N PRO A 554 9.24 -0.44 20.89
CA PRO A 554 8.48 0.80 20.86
C PRO A 554 9.37 2.02 20.58
N VAL A 555 8.89 2.94 19.76
CA VAL A 555 9.59 4.18 19.42
C VAL A 555 9.94 4.98 20.68
N LYS A 556 9.04 4.99 21.68
CA LYS A 556 9.22 5.65 22.98
C LYS A 556 10.54 5.26 23.65
N GLY A 557 10.90 3.99 23.63
CA GLY A 557 12.14 3.48 24.23
C GLY A 557 13.39 3.74 23.38
N LEU A 558 13.28 3.58 22.07
CA LEU A 558 14.43 3.70 21.17
C LEU A 558 14.84 5.13 20.84
N ARG A 559 13.97 6.10 21.06
CA ARG A 559 14.15 7.50 20.69
C ARG A 559 15.47 8.10 21.20
N SER A 560 15.83 7.87 22.45
CA SER A 560 17.09 8.38 23.06
C SER A 560 18.17 7.31 23.15
N TYR A 561 17.86 6.07 22.83
CA TYR A 561 18.72 4.93 23.08
C TYR A 561 20.02 4.94 22.26
N ALA A 562 20.02 5.56 21.07
CA ALA A 562 21.23 5.77 20.28
C ALA A 562 22.33 6.50 21.05
N ARG A 563 21.98 7.51 21.87
CA ARG A 563 22.93 8.23 22.72
C ARG A 563 23.47 7.36 23.86
N GLU A 564 22.60 6.55 24.44
CA GLU A 564 23.01 5.61 25.51
C GLU A 564 23.93 4.51 24.94
N VAL A 565 23.60 3.97 23.77
CA VAL A 565 24.46 3.01 23.05
C VAL A 565 25.84 3.61 22.80
N ALA A 566 25.91 4.83 22.24
CA ALA A 566 27.19 5.49 22.02
C ALA A 566 27.97 5.69 23.33
N ALA A 567 27.30 6.05 24.41
CA ALA A 567 27.94 6.28 25.70
C ALA A 567 28.58 4.99 26.27
N TYR A 568 27.81 3.90 26.42
CA TYR A 568 28.33 2.68 27.02
C TYR A 568 29.26 1.86 26.11
N THR A 569 29.13 2.00 24.76
CA THR A 569 30.06 1.37 23.81
C THR A 569 31.28 2.24 23.49
N ARG A 570 31.41 3.41 24.09
CA ARG A 570 32.46 4.40 23.81
C ARG A 570 32.51 4.81 22.32
N GLY A 571 31.35 5.02 21.71
CA GLY A 571 31.19 5.41 20.32
C GLY A 571 31.35 4.29 19.29
N ARG A 572 31.56 3.03 19.71
CA ARG A 572 31.66 1.88 18.79
C ARG A 572 30.30 1.30 18.38
N GLY A 573 29.26 1.49 19.21
CA GLY A 573 27.93 0.99 18.92
C GLY A 573 27.19 1.86 17.91
N ARG A 574 26.43 1.23 17.01
CA ARG A 574 25.58 1.89 16.01
C ARG A 574 24.18 1.32 16.08
N LEU A 575 23.19 2.20 16.29
CA LEU A 575 21.76 1.88 16.25
C LEU A 575 21.15 2.44 14.97
N SER A 576 20.50 1.59 14.21
CA SER A 576 19.72 1.95 13.01
C SER A 576 18.30 1.48 13.22
N CYS A 577 17.32 2.40 13.04
CA CYS A 577 15.90 2.14 13.25
C CYS A 577 15.13 2.43 11.97
N THR A 578 14.09 1.63 11.70
CA THR A 578 13.13 1.83 10.60
C THR A 578 11.73 1.58 11.11
N LEU A 579 10.75 2.38 10.68
CA LEU A 579 9.37 2.22 11.14
C LEU A 579 8.82 0.85 10.70
N ARG A 580 8.42 0.05 11.69
CA ARG A 580 7.75 -1.23 11.49
C ARG A 580 6.25 -1.05 11.24
N GLY A 581 5.62 -0.18 12.02
CA GLY A 581 4.17 0.05 12.02
C GLY A 581 3.66 0.37 13.42
N TYR A 582 2.38 0.14 13.65
CA TYR A 582 1.69 0.41 14.91
C TYR A 582 1.21 -0.89 15.54
N GLU A 583 1.52 -1.08 16.82
CA GLU A 583 1.12 -2.23 17.63
C GLU A 583 0.38 -1.76 18.89
N PRO A 584 -0.37 -2.64 19.58
CA PRO A 584 -1.05 -2.26 20.83
C PRO A 584 -0.10 -1.70 21.86
N CYS A 585 -0.46 -0.55 22.44
CA CYS A 585 0.32 0.11 23.49
C CYS A 585 0.32 -0.71 24.77
N ALA A 586 1.51 -1.08 25.25
CA ALA A 586 1.66 -1.89 26.46
C ALA A 586 1.26 -1.14 27.73
N ASP A 587 1.41 0.19 27.77
CA ASP A 587 1.14 1.09 28.90
C ASP A 587 -0.05 2.02 28.59
N ALA A 588 -1.07 1.49 27.93
CA ALA A 588 -2.20 2.28 27.42
C ALA A 588 -2.93 3.07 28.51
N GLU A 589 -3.20 2.47 29.69
CA GLU A 589 -3.91 3.14 30.77
C GLU A 589 -3.18 4.38 31.29
N SER A 590 -1.87 4.30 31.43
CA SER A 590 -1.01 5.40 31.85
C SER A 590 -1.02 6.54 30.82
N VAL A 591 -0.94 6.20 29.53
CA VAL A 591 -0.96 7.16 28.42
C VAL A 591 -2.34 7.84 28.33
N ILE A 592 -3.43 7.10 28.39
CA ILE A 592 -4.81 7.64 28.36
C ILE A 592 -5.03 8.60 29.53
N THR A 593 -4.58 8.21 30.74
CA THR A 593 -4.69 9.06 31.92
C THR A 593 -3.87 10.33 31.80
N ALA A 594 -2.66 10.24 31.23
CA ALA A 594 -1.78 11.40 31.06
C ALA A 594 -2.31 12.39 30.01
N ILE A 595 -2.91 11.90 28.91
CA ILE A 595 -3.55 12.74 27.89
C ILE A 595 -4.85 13.34 28.40
N GLY A 596 -5.67 12.55 29.13
CA GLY A 596 -6.89 13.04 29.80
C GLY A 596 -7.97 13.50 28.83
N TYR A 597 -8.01 12.93 27.60
CA TYR A 597 -9.05 13.26 26.61
C TYR A 597 -10.44 12.77 27.07
N ASP A 598 -11.44 13.63 26.97
CA ASP A 598 -12.83 13.31 27.29
C ASP A 598 -13.69 13.41 26.01
N PRO A 599 -14.09 12.27 25.42
CA PRO A 599 -14.84 12.27 24.16
C PRO A 599 -16.24 12.90 24.24
N GLU A 600 -16.83 12.99 25.44
CA GLU A 600 -18.16 13.61 25.63
C GLU A 600 -18.09 15.14 25.70
N ARG A 601 -16.92 15.69 26.03
CA ARG A 601 -16.66 17.13 26.07
C ARG A 601 -16.15 17.69 24.76
N ASP A 602 -15.82 16.84 23.80
CA ASP A 602 -15.34 17.25 22.49
C ASP A 602 -16.50 17.80 21.65
N ALA A 603 -16.66 19.12 21.65
CA ALA A 603 -17.72 19.81 20.94
C ALA A 603 -17.59 19.73 19.41
N GLU A 604 -16.37 19.58 18.89
CA GLU A 604 -16.11 19.42 17.46
C GLU A 604 -16.47 18.02 16.93
N ASN A 605 -16.38 17.01 17.82
CA ASN A 605 -16.63 15.61 17.49
C ASN A 605 -17.68 15.01 18.44
N PRO A 606 -18.91 15.47 18.41
CA PRO A 606 -19.94 15.05 19.36
C PRO A 606 -20.27 13.56 19.21
N THR A 607 -20.38 12.88 20.36
CA THR A 607 -20.68 11.45 20.46
C THR A 607 -22.17 11.13 20.34
N GLY A 608 -23.03 12.05 20.72
CA GLY A 608 -24.49 11.92 20.65
C GLY A 608 -25.08 12.46 19.36
N SER A 609 -26.38 12.36 19.23
CA SER A 609 -27.15 12.73 18.04
C SER A 609 -28.18 13.83 18.36
N VAL A 610 -28.77 14.45 17.32
CA VAL A 610 -29.80 15.48 17.47
C VAL A 610 -31.11 14.97 16.90
N PHE A 611 -32.13 14.90 17.73
CA PHE A 611 -33.50 14.51 17.38
C PHE A 611 -34.45 15.70 17.47
N CYS A 612 -35.54 15.64 16.76
CA CYS A 612 -36.56 16.69 16.81
C CYS A 612 -37.66 16.30 17.81
N GLU A 613 -37.79 17.04 18.91
CA GLU A 613 -38.89 16.88 19.87
C GLU A 613 -39.67 18.21 19.96
N HIS A 614 -40.94 18.13 19.77
CA HIS A 614 -41.85 19.32 19.83
C HIS A 614 -41.41 20.50 18.96
N GLY A 615 -40.73 20.22 17.81
CA GLY A 615 -40.27 21.25 16.91
C GLY A 615 -38.94 21.91 17.31
N ALA A 616 -38.21 21.36 18.29
CA ALA A 616 -36.88 21.79 18.70
C ALA A 616 -35.90 20.66 18.56
N GLY A 617 -34.62 20.96 18.18
CA GLY A 617 -33.54 19.99 18.18
C GLY A 617 -33.13 19.68 19.62
N VAL A 618 -33.19 18.41 20.01
CA VAL A 618 -32.79 17.89 21.32
C VAL A 618 -31.55 17.00 21.17
N TYR A 619 -30.52 17.30 21.93
CA TYR A 619 -29.32 16.45 21.98
C TYR A 619 -29.60 15.16 22.76
N VAL A 620 -29.31 14.01 22.16
CA VAL A 620 -29.48 12.70 22.75
C VAL A 620 -28.07 12.08 22.91
N PRO A 621 -27.68 11.68 24.13
CA PRO A 621 -26.37 11.11 24.39
C PRO A 621 -26.19 9.77 23.68
N TRP A 622 -24.94 9.39 23.41
CA TRP A 622 -24.58 8.23 22.57
C TRP A 622 -25.23 6.91 22.98
N ASN A 623 -25.41 6.68 24.28
CA ASN A 623 -25.99 5.45 24.84
C ASN A 623 -27.53 5.35 24.62
N GLU A 624 -28.23 6.46 24.32
CA GLU A 624 -29.66 6.48 24.07
C GLU A 624 -30.00 6.55 22.56
N VAL A 625 -29.04 6.85 21.69
CA VAL A 625 -29.26 7.07 20.25
C VAL A 625 -29.93 5.88 19.59
N LYS A 626 -29.44 4.66 19.83
CA LYS A 626 -29.97 3.42 19.22
C LYS A 626 -31.44 3.17 19.58
N ALA A 627 -31.84 3.49 20.82
CA ALA A 627 -33.21 3.30 21.29
C ALA A 627 -34.20 4.30 20.64
N ARG A 628 -33.67 5.42 20.12
CA ARG A 628 -34.47 6.46 19.48
C ARG A 628 -34.34 6.50 17.95
N ALA A 629 -33.49 5.64 17.37
CA ALA A 629 -33.28 5.56 15.93
C ALA A 629 -34.58 5.25 15.19
N HIS A 630 -34.77 5.89 14.04
CA HIS A 630 -35.94 5.69 13.19
C HIS A 630 -35.80 4.50 12.23
N VAL A 631 -34.56 4.07 11.98
CA VAL A 631 -34.23 2.84 11.26
C VAL A 631 -33.79 1.78 12.28
N PRO A 632 -34.33 0.55 12.23
CA PRO A 632 -33.93 -0.50 13.16
C PRO A 632 -32.47 -0.89 12.93
N CYS A 633 -31.71 -1.13 14.01
CA CYS A 633 -30.36 -1.62 13.94
C CYS A 633 -30.31 -3.02 13.30
N VAL A 634 -29.32 -3.24 12.45
CA VAL A 634 -29.11 -4.50 11.72
C VAL A 634 -28.42 -5.53 12.63
N LEU A 635 -27.46 -5.08 13.46
CA LEU A 635 -26.88 -5.91 14.50
C LEU A 635 -27.84 -5.96 15.70
N GLN A 636 -28.52 -7.09 15.85
CA GLN A 636 -29.25 -7.36 17.08
C GLN A 636 -28.24 -7.57 18.21
N GLU A 637 -28.28 -6.70 19.22
CA GLU A 637 -27.60 -6.99 20.47
C GLU A 637 -28.28 -8.22 21.08
N HIS A 638 -27.63 -9.38 21.02
CA HIS A 638 -27.98 -10.43 21.94
C HIS A 638 -27.65 -9.89 23.33
N PRO A 639 -28.66 -9.70 24.24
CA PRO A 639 -28.33 -9.36 25.60
C PRO A 639 -27.32 -10.41 26.06
N ALA A 640 -26.19 -9.96 26.57
CA ALA A 640 -25.23 -10.87 27.21
C ALA A 640 -26.01 -11.64 28.27
N GLU A 641 -26.43 -12.86 27.94
CA GLU A 641 -26.83 -13.81 28.95
C GLU A 641 -25.65 -13.85 29.91
N ALA A 642 -25.90 -13.35 31.12
CA ALA A 642 -24.95 -13.43 32.19
C ALA A 642 -24.43 -14.86 32.18
N ALA A 643 -23.15 -15.01 31.87
CA ALA A 643 -22.52 -16.32 31.78
C ALA A 643 -22.71 -16.99 33.11
N GLU A 644 -23.77 -17.80 33.23
CA GLU A 644 -23.81 -18.77 34.29
C GLU A 644 -22.50 -19.57 34.15
N PRO A 645 -21.79 -19.79 35.26
CA PRO A 645 -20.54 -20.53 35.21
C PRO A 645 -20.86 -21.88 34.59
N MET A 646 -20.34 -22.10 33.40
CA MET A 646 -20.48 -23.42 32.76
C MET A 646 -20.02 -24.47 33.76
N PRO A 647 -20.88 -25.42 34.09
CA PRO A 647 -20.49 -26.54 34.95
C PRO A 647 -19.34 -27.21 34.20
N THR A 648 -18.21 -27.28 34.84
CA THR A 648 -17.09 -28.12 34.44
C THR A 648 -17.63 -29.48 34.07
N ARG A 649 -17.74 -29.79 32.76
CA ARG A 649 -18.07 -31.14 32.32
C ARG A 649 -16.98 -32.04 32.86
N SER A 650 -17.28 -32.64 34.00
CA SER A 650 -16.64 -33.89 34.38
C SER A 650 -16.77 -34.83 33.20
N ARG A 651 -15.68 -35.45 32.75
CA ARG A 651 -15.67 -36.52 31.77
C ARG A 651 -16.80 -37.48 32.13
N ALA A 652 -17.89 -37.40 31.35
CA ALA A 652 -18.97 -38.38 31.47
C ALA A 652 -18.38 -39.74 31.07
N SER A 653 -18.48 -40.65 31.99
CA SER A 653 -18.17 -42.05 31.83
C SER A 653 -18.90 -42.60 30.60
N SER A 654 -18.20 -43.43 29.84
CA SER A 654 -18.68 -44.27 28.78
C SER A 654 -20.15 -44.73 29.01
N GLY A 655 -21.01 -44.41 28.04
CA GLY A 655 -22.34 -45.01 27.96
C GLY A 655 -22.27 -46.53 28.14
N SER A 656 -23.24 -47.12 28.82
CA SER A 656 -23.21 -48.54 29.13
C SER A 656 -23.38 -49.33 27.86
N ALA A 657 -22.70 -50.46 27.74
CA ALA A 657 -22.81 -51.40 26.60
C ALA A 657 -24.28 -51.91 26.35
N ALA A 658 -25.21 -51.54 27.21
CA ALA A 658 -26.63 -51.78 27.07
C ALA A 658 -27.33 -50.74 26.18
N GLU A 659 -26.96 -49.46 26.30
CA GLU A 659 -27.50 -48.36 25.48
C GLU A 659 -27.04 -48.48 24.01
N ASP A 660 -25.78 -48.88 23.80
CA ASP A 660 -25.23 -49.16 22.43
C ASP A 660 -25.96 -50.34 21.73
N LYS A 661 -26.39 -51.35 22.50
CA LYS A 661 -27.17 -52.45 21.94
C LYS A 661 -28.60 -52.05 21.58
N GLU A 662 -29.19 -51.17 22.37
CA GLU A 662 -30.55 -50.69 22.12
C GLU A 662 -30.61 -49.74 20.92
N LEU A 663 -29.62 -48.87 20.75
CA LEU A 663 -29.43 -48.05 19.58
C LEU A 663 -29.17 -48.88 18.29
N LEU A 664 -28.40 -49.96 18.41
CA LEU A 664 -28.12 -50.85 17.29
C LEU A 664 -29.40 -51.63 16.89
N ALA A 665 -30.23 -52.06 17.86
CA ALA A 665 -31.50 -52.75 17.62
C ALA A 665 -32.53 -51.83 16.90
N ILE A 666 -32.57 -50.54 17.27
CA ILE A 666 -33.41 -49.53 16.63
C ILE A 666 -32.92 -49.27 15.21
N PHE A 667 -31.62 -49.21 14.98
CA PHE A 667 -31.03 -48.99 13.65
C PHE A 667 -31.29 -50.19 12.71
N GLU A 668 -31.11 -51.43 13.20
CA GLU A 668 -31.37 -52.65 12.44
C GLU A 668 -32.86 -52.86 12.13
N SER A 669 -33.77 -52.40 13.00
CA SER A 669 -35.20 -52.44 12.74
C SER A 669 -35.65 -51.43 11.66
N THR A 670 -34.91 -50.35 11.47
CA THR A 670 -35.28 -49.27 10.55
C THR A 670 -34.61 -49.42 9.18
N TYR A 671 -33.36 -49.94 9.12
CA TYR A 671 -32.52 -49.94 7.91
C TYR A 671 -32.04 -51.35 7.49
N GLY A 672 -32.41 -52.45 8.20
CA GLY A 672 -32.00 -53.82 7.89
C GLY A 672 -30.63 -54.20 8.47
N LYS A 673 -30.35 -55.53 8.54
CA LYS A 673 -29.13 -56.06 9.18
C LYS A 673 -27.85 -55.57 8.50
N VAL A 674 -26.95 -54.99 9.28
CA VAL A 674 -25.62 -54.53 8.85
C VAL A 674 -24.61 -55.68 8.91
N GLU A 675 -24.13 -56.17 7.78
CA GLU A 675 -22.99 -57.08 7.72
C GLU A 675 -21.70 -56.39 8.12
N ARG A 676 -21.17 -56.72 9.30
CA ARG A 676 -19.87 -56.25 9.77
C ARG A 676 -18.75 -57.02 9.05
N ARG A 677 -18.06 -56.40 8.09
CA ARG A 677 -16.72 -56.84 7.72
C ARG A 677 -15.77 -56.41 8.86
N ALA A 678 -15.07 -57.41 9.45
CA ALA A 678 -14.06 -57.16 10.46
C ALA A 678 -12.91 -56.28 9.88
N PHE A 679 -12.82 -55.07 10.38
CA PHE A 679 -11.73 -54.15 10.04
C PHE A 679 -10.62 -54.34 11.11
N GLU A 680 -9.53 -55.01 10.74
CA GLU A 680 -8.34 -55.02 11.58
C GLU A 680 -7.69 -53.60 11.53
N PRO A 681 -7.52 -52.92 12.68
CA PRO A 681 -6.87 -51.63 12.67
C PRO A 681 -5.36 -51.80 12.46
N LYS A 682 -4.87 -51.46 11.26
CA LYS A 682 -3.45 -51.15 11.08
C LYS A 682 -3.11 -49.95 11.98
N ARG A 683 -2.21 -50.18 12.96
CA ARG A 683 -1.64 -49.11 13.79
C ARG A 683 -1.10 -48.03 12.87
N ALA A 684 -1.70 -46.85 12.94
CA ALA A 684 -1.15 -45.63 12.34
C ALA A 684 0.16 -45.28 13.06
N PRO A 685 1.24 -44.95 12.33
CA PRO A 685 2.44 -44.40 12.96
C PRO A 685 2.09 -43.10 13.66
N ALA A 686 2.70 -42.87 14.83
CA ALA A 686 2.53 -41.66 15.60
C ALA A 686 2.76 -40.42 14.72
N ARG A 687 1.78 -39.50 14.73
CA ARG A 687 1.95 -38.18 14.11
C ARG A 687 3.04 -37.42 14.86
N THR A 688 4.22 -37.37 14.28
CA THR A 688 5.22 -36.35 14.58
C THR A 688 4.65 -35.00 14.22
N ALA A 689 4.87 -34.01 15.08
CA ALA A 689 4.49 -32.64 14.85
C ALA A 689 4.88 -32.20 13.42
N LEU A 690 3.94 -31.59 12.72
CA LEU A 690 4.16 -31.03 11.39
C LEU A 690 5.25 -29.94 11.51
N ASP A 691 6.38 -30.25 10.90
CA ASP A 691 7.51 -29.33 10.73
C ASP A 691 7.07 -28.30 9.67
N GLU A 692 6.74 -27.09 10.09
CA GLU A 692 6.26 -25.99 9.24
C GLU A 692 7.34 -25.43 8.29
N THR A 693 8.54 -25.97 8.32
CA THR A 693 9.70 -25.48 7.57
C THR A 693 9.89 -26.10 6.17
N ARG A 694 8.93 -26.91 5.68
CA ARG A 694 8.99 -27.45 4.31
C ARG A 694 7.89 -26.94 3.39
N TYR A 695 7.72 -25.63 3.29
CA TYR A 695 7.04 -25.04 2.15
C TYR A 695 7.99 -25.06 0.94
N ASN A 696 7.80 -26.05 0.09
CA ASN A 696 8.66 -26.26 -1.09
C ASN A 696 8.15 -25.34 -2.21
N ILE A 697 8.78 -24.17 -2.36
CA ILE A 697 8.48 -23.14 -3.37
C ILE A 697 8.58 -23.70 -4.82
N LYS A 698 9.26 -24.82 -5.01
CA LYS A 698 9.44 -25.48 -6.33
C LYS A 698 8.18 -26.12 -6.93
N ASN A 699 7.06 -26.19 -6.22
CA ASN A 699 5.79 -26.73 -6.70
C ASN A 699 4.70 -25.69 -6.93
N GLN A 700 5.01 -24.41 -7.01
CA GLN A 700 4.03 -23.43 -7.47
C GLN A 700 3.90 -23.53 -8.99
N LYS A 701 2.73 -24.03 -9.43
CA LYS A 701 2.35 -24.06 -10.84
C LYS A 701 2.25 -22.60 -11.34
N THR A 702 3.11 -22.22 -12.28
CA THR A 702 3.29 -20.82 -12.75
C THR A 702 2.49 -20.48 -14.00
N GLY A 703 1.57 -21.34 -14.44
CA GLY A 703 0.68 -21.10 -15.58
C GLY A 703 -0.60 -20.34 -15.24
N PRO A 704 -1.38 -19.90 -16.25
CA PRO A 704 -2.67 -19.29 -16.04
C PRO A 704 -3.60 -20.21 -15.23
N GLU A 705 -4.44 -19.59 -14.37
CA GLU A 705 -5.45 -20.34 -13.61
C GLU A 705 -6.61 -20.73 -14.53
N TYR A 706 -7.04 -21.99 -14.46
CA TYR A 706 -8.20 -22.49 -15.18
C TYR A 706 -9.38 -22.69 -14.25
N LEU A 707 -10.55 -22.20 -14.64
CA LEU A 707 -11.83 -22.43 -13.96
C LEU A 707 -12.73 -23.27 -14.84
N LEU A 708 -13.01 -24.50 -14.42
CA LEU A 708 -13.97 -25.38 -15.03
C LEU A 708 -15.32 -25.16 -14.35
N VAL A 709 -16.39 -24.99 -15.14
CA VAL A 709 -17.74 -24.69 -14.62
C VAL A 709 -18.71 -25.69 -15.21
N ASP A 710 -19.40 -26.43 -14.34
CA ASP A 710 -20.55 -27.23 -14.75
C ASP A 710 -21.76 -26.33 -14.99
N GLY A 711 -22.07 -26.07 -16.26
CA GLY A 711 -23.05 -25.08 -16.65
C GLY A 711 -24.46 -25.36 -16.15
N TYR A 712 -24.95 -26.59 -16.26
CA TYR A 712 -26.30 -26.90 -15.78
C TYR A 712 -26.38 -26.92 -14.26
N ASN A 713 -25.35 -27.41 -13.60
CA ASN A 713 -25.28 -27.45 -12.15
C ASN A 713 -25.36 -26.03 -11.56
N ILE A 714 -24.65 -25.08 -12.15
CA ILE A 714 -24.68 -23.65 -11.76
C ILE A 714 -26.05 -23.01 -12.13
N ILE A 715 -26.58 -23.22 -13.35
CA ILE A 715 -27.88 -22.68 -13.76
C ILE A 715 -29.00 -23.06 -12.81
N PHE A 716 -29.02 -24.33 -12.35
CA PHE A 716 -30.06 -24.81 -11.45
C PHE A 716 -29.79 -24.50 -9.96
N ALA A 717 -28.56 -24.12 -9.61
CA ALA A 717 -28.21 -23.72 -8.26
C ALA A 717 -28.45 -22.20 -7.98
N TRP A 718 -28.31 -21.35 -8.99
CA TRP A 718 -28.50 -19.90 -8.84
C TRP A 718 -29.96 -19.51 -9.11
N ASP A 719 -30.60 -18.86 -8.14
CA ASP A 719 -32.04 -18.55 -8.18
C ASP A 719 -32.48 -17.73 -9.42
N ALA A 720 -31.65 -16.74 -9.81
CA ALA A 720 -31.91 -15.91 -10.98
C ALA A 720 -31.88 -16.71 -12.29
N LEU A 721 -30.86 -17.54 -12.49
CA LEU A 721 -30.69 -18.35 -13.69
C LEU A 721 -31.70 -19.51 -13.73
N LYS A 722 -32.07 -20.07 -12.58
CA LYS A 722 -33.10 -21.10 -12.43
C LYS A 722 -34.48 -20.62 -12.88
N LYS A 723 -34.86 -19.40 -12.51
CA LYS A 723 -36.10 -18.76 -12.97
C LYS A 723 -36.11 -18.54 -14.47
N LEU A 724 -34.97 -18.13 -15.02
CA LEU A 724 -34.79 -17.92 -16.46
C LEU A 724 -34.82 -19.27 -17.21
N ALA A 725 -34.18 -20.32 -16.69
CA ALA A 725 -34.16 -21.65 -17.27
C ALA A 725 -35.55 -22.35 -17.29
N ALA A 726 -36.44 -21.95 -16.37
CA ALA A 726 -37.84 -22.44 -16.37
C ALA A 726 -38.65 -21.87 -17.55
N GLN A 727 -38.23 -20.73 -18.13
CA GLN A 727 -38.86 -20.13 -19.30
C GLN A 727 -38.14 -20.52 -20.58
N ASP A 728 -36.81 -20.36 -20.61
CA ASP A 728 -35.94 -20.71 -21.74
C ASP A 728 -34.55 -21.11 -21.26
N VAL A 729 -34.21 -22.39 -21.49
CA VAL A 729 -32.90 -22.95 -21.14
C VAL A 729 -31.78 -22.37 -22.01
N ALA A 730 -32.06 -21.96 -23.24
CA ALA A 730 -31.07 -21.38 -24.13
C ALA A 730 -30.73 -19.96 -23.64
N ALA A 731 -31.71 -19.18 -23.21
CA ALA A 731 -31.52 -17.87 -22.62
C ALA A 731 -30.69 -17.93 -21.29
N ALA A 732 -30.96 -18.95 -20.47
CA ALA A 732 -30.20 -19.16 -19.24
C ALA A 732 -28.72 -19.52 -19.49
N ARG A 733 -28.41 -20.31 -20.52
CA ARG A 733 -27.04 -20.61 -20.96
C ARG A 733 -26.30 -19.35 -21.43
N GLU A 734 -27.00 -18.54 -22.25
CA GLU A 734 -26.44 -17.27 -22.76
C GLU A 734 -26.17 -16.27 -21.62
N ALA A 735 -27.08 -16.17 -20.66
CA ALA A 735 -26.94 -15.32 -19.48
C ALA A 735 -25.74 -15.77 -18.62
N LEU A 736 -25.59 -17.06 -18.33
CA LEU A 736 -24.46 -17.61 -17.60
C LEU A 736 -23.14 -17.35 -18.35
N ALA A 737 -23.11 -17.55 -19.66
CA ALA A 737 -21.92 -17.26 -20.48
C ALA A 737 -21.53 -15.77 -20.45
N GLY A 738 -22.52 -14.87 -20.43
CA GLY A 738 -22.30 -13.43 -20.26
C GLY A 738 -21.69 -13.06 -18.91
N ILE A 739 -22.24 -13.60 -17.83
CA ILE A 739 -21.75 -13.41 -16.45
C ILE A 739 -20.30 -13.89 -16.33
N LEU A 740 -20.01 -15.08 -16.83
CA LEU A 740 -18.68 -15.69 -16.77
C LEU A 740 -17.65 -14.94 -17.64
N ALA A 741 -18.07 -14.37 -18.77
CA ALA A 741 -17.20 -13.54 -19.58
C ALA A 741 -16.76 -12.26 -18.85
N ASN A 742 -17.67 -11.62 -18.10
CA ASN A 742 -17.36 -10.48 -17.24
C ASN A 742 -16.42 -10.88 -16.10
N TYR A 743 -16.71 -11.98 -15.42
CA TYR A 743 -15.88 -12.52 -14.36
C TYR A 743 -14.46 -12.86 -14.84
N ARG A 744 -14.29 -13.44 -16.04
CA ARG A 744 -12.99 -13.70 -16.66
C ARG A 744 -12.16 -12.43 -16.82
N GLY A 745 -12.78 -11.36 -17.29
CA GLY A 745 -12.12 -10.07 -17.48
C GLY A 745 -11.52 -9.51 -16.17
N TRP A 746 -12.21 -9.73 -15.07
CA TRP A 746 -11.81 -9.30 -13.74
C TRP A 746 -10.70 -10.18 -13.13
N ARG A 747 -10.92 -11.51 -13.08
CA ARG A 747 -10.02 -12.47 -12.40
C ARG A 747 -8.79 -12.85 -13.23
N ARG A 748 -8.78 -12.54 -14.54
CA ARG A 748 -7.71 -12.93 -15.49
C ARG A 748 -7.42 -14.43 -15.49
N CYS A 749 -8.47 -15.27 -15.36
CA CYS A 749 -8.40 -16.72 -15.46
C CYS A 749 -8.96 -17.21 -16.79
N GLU A 750 -8.58 -18.40 -17.24
CA GLU A 750 -9.20 -19.04 -18.41
C GLU A 750 -10.41 -19.87 -17.96
N ILE A 751 -11.59 -19.64 -18.55
CA ILE A 751 -12.84 -20.30 -18.17
C ILE A 751 -13.26 -21.30 -19.22
N ILE A 752 -13.59 -22.52 -18.78
CA ILE A 752 -14.17 -23.59 -19.59
C ILE A 752 -15.54 -23.92 -19.00
N LEU A 753 -16.59 -23.49 -19.70
CA LEU A 753 -17.99 -23.73 -19.33
C LEU A 753 -18.46 -24.97 -20.04
N VAL A 754 -18.86 -26.00 -19.28
CA VAL A 754 -19.23 -27.31 -19.82
C VAL A 754 -20.74 -27.52 -19.72
N PHE A 755 -21.36 -27.94 -20.81
CA PHE A 755 -22.77 -28.32 -20.87
C PHE A 755 -22.94 -29.77 -21.35
N ASP A 756 -23.79 -30.50 -20.66
CA ASP A 756 -24.20 -31.84 -21.10
C ASP A 756 -24.98 -31.80 -22.41
N ALA A 757 -24.56 -32.64 -23.36
CA ALA A 757 -25.28 -32.84 -24.65
C ALA A 757 -26.56 -33.68 -24.56
N TYR A 758 -26.92 -34.16 -23.38
CA TYR A 758 -28.06 -35.09 -23.17
C TYR A 758 -29.40 -34.58 -23.76
N LYS A 759 -29.55 -33.31 -24.05
CA LYS A 759 -30.77 -32.72 -24.63
C LYS A 759 -30.67 -32.31 -26.09
N VAL A 760 -29.55 -32.62 -26.79
CA VAL A 760 -29.40 -32.33 -28.23
C VAL A 760 -29.01 -33.59 -28.98
N LYS A 761 -29.97 -34.30 -29.52
CA LYS A 761 -29.74 -35.50 -30.32
C LYS A 761 -28.85 -35.25 -31.53
N GLY A 762 -27.72 -35.99 -31.62
CA GLY A 762 -26.87 -36.01 -32.80
C GLY A 762 -25.70 -34.98 -32.74
N ASN A 763 -25.33 -34.41 -31.57
CA ASN A 763 -24.21 -33.52 -31.47
C ASN A 763 -22.89 -34.34 -31.28
N PRO A 764 -21.88 -34.16 -32.19
CA PRO A 764 -20.61 -34.86 -32.11
C PRO A 764 -19.67 -34.30 -31.02
N GLY A 765 -20.15 -33.39 -30.19
CA GLY A 765 -19.35 -32.56 -29.26
C GLY A 765 -18.77 -31.33 -29.98
N SER A 766 -18.93 -30.16 -29.39
CA SER A 766 -18.39 -28.95 -29.96
C SER A 766 -17.72 -28.10 -28.87
N MET A 767 -16.67 -27.44 -29.25
CA MET A 767 -16.01 -26.42 -28.42
C MET A 767 -16.05 -25.12 -29.18
N GLU A 768 -16.62 -24.12 -28.57
CA GLU A 768 -16.74 -22.77 -29.13
C GLU A 768 -16.07 -21.76 -28.19
N LYS A 769 -15.33 -20.79 -28.74
CA LYS A 769 -14.80 -19.66 -27.96
C LYS A 769 -15.70 -18.45 -28.17
N LYS A 770 -16.47 -18.08 -27.16
CA LYS A 770 -17.41 -16.95 -27.19
C LYS A 770 -17.08 -15.96 -26.06
N ASN A 771 -16.98 -14.67 -26.38
CA ASN A 771 -16.69 -13.61 -25.41
C ASN A 771 -15.44 -13.87 -24.54
N GLY A 772 -14.47 -14.61 -25.10
CA GLY A 772 -13.24 -14.94 -24.40
C GLY A 772 -13.26 -16.25 -23.61
N ILE A 773 -14.42 -16.79 -23.22
CA ILE A 773 -14.55 -18.08 -22.53
C ILE A 773 -14.70 -19.24 -23.52
N TYR A 774 -14.32 -20.45 -23.11
CA TYR A 774 -14.52 -21.66 -23.85
C TYR A 774 -15.84 -22.31 -23.42
N ILE A 775 -16.76 -22.55 -24.36
CA ILE A 775 -18.01 -23.25 -24.11
C ILE A 775 -17.91 -24.62 -24.77
N VAL A 776 -18.07 -25.68 -23.98
CA VAL A 776 -17.96 -27.07 -24.41
C VAL A 776 -19.31 -27.74 -24.27
N TYR A 777 -19.77 -28.33 -25.34
CA TYR A 777 -20.91 -29.25 -25.35
C TYR A 777 -20.35 -30.66 -25.46
N THR A 778 -20.66 -31.52 -24.48
CA THR A 778 -20.13 -32.89 -24.42
C THR A 778 -20.73 -33.78 -25.53
N LYS A 779 -20.09 -34.89 -25.84
CA LYS A 779 -20.61 -35.90 -26.79
C LYS A 779 -21.80 -36.64 -26.19
N GLU A 780 -22.67 -37.22 -27.03
CA GLU A 780 -23.91 -37.89 -26.64
C GLU A 780 -23.74 -38.97 -25.55
N ALA A 781 -22.55 -39.52 -25.34
CA ALA A 781 -22.27 -40.56 -24.33
C ALA A 781 -21.34 -40.05 -23.19
N GLN A 782 -21.04 -38.75 -23.12
CA GLN A 782 -20.11 -38.18 -22.16
C GLN A 782 -20.84 -37.14 -21.31
N THR A 783 -20.86 -37.31 -19.99
CA THR A 783 -21.42 -36.36 -19.04
C THR A 783 -20.48 -35.18 -18.84
N ALA A 784 -20.98 -34.00 -18.39
CA ALA A 784 -20.19 -32.85 -18.02
C ALA A 784 -19.16 -33.23 -16.96
N ASP A 785 -19.56 -34.01 -15.95
CA ASP A 785 -18.70 -34.51 -14.89
C ASP A 785 -17.48 -35.27 -15.41
N SER A 786 -17.72 -36.21 -16.34
CA SER A 786 -16.65 -37.00 -16.96
C SER A 786 -15.68 -36.16 -17.80
N TYR A 787 -16.17 -35.08 -18.43
CA TYR A 787 -15.32 -34.12 -19.13
C TYR A 787 -14.50 -33.28 -18.16
N ILE A 788 -15.13 -32.77 -17.11
CA ILE A 788 -14.50 -31.92 -16.08
C ILE A 788 -13.41 -32.73 -15.35
N GLU A 789 -13.67 -33.98 -14.99
CA GLU A 789 -12.68 -34.86 -14.39
C GLU A 789 -11.43 -35.03 -15.26
N ARG A 790 -11.62 -35.36 -16.54
CA ARG A 790 -10.51 -35.53 -17.49
C ARG A 790 -9.75 -34.21 -17.71
N ALA A 791 -10.46 -33.10 -17.92
CA ALA A 791 -9.86 -31.79 -18.10
C ALA A 791 -9.09 -31.35 -16.84
N THR A 792 -9.62 -31.66 -15.65
CA THR A 792 -8.94 -31.40 -14.36
C THR A 792 -7.66 -32.19 -14.25
N TYR A 793 -7.65 -33.46 -14.67
CA TYR A 793 -6.44 -34.28 -14.68
C TYR A 793 -5.37 -33.75 -15.65
N ASP A 794 -5.77 -33.39 -16.87
CA ASP A 794 -4.83 -32.95 -17.91
C ASP A 794 -4.28 -31.56 -17.64
N LEU A 795 -5.11 -30.59 -17.28
CA LEU A 795 -4.70 -29.22 -16.94
C LEU A 795 -4.00 -29.15 -15.58
N GLY A 796 -4.43 -30.01 -14.64
CA GLY A 796 -3.86 -30.04 -13.29
C GLY A 796 -2.38 -30.41 -13.19
N LYS A 797 -1.79 -30.95 -14.27
CA LYS A 797 -0.35 -31.26 -14.34
C LYS A 797 0.51 -29.98 -14.33
N ASN A 798 0.06 -28.95 -15.05
CA ASN A 798 0.87 -27.76 -15.32
C ASN A 798 0.25 -26.46 -14.80
N HIS A 799 -1.05 -26.46 -14.53
CA HIS A 799 -1.81 -25.25 -14.18
C HIS A 799 -2.54 -25.40 -12.86
N ARG A 800 -2.93 -24.27 -12.28
CA ARG A 800 -3.89 -24.24 -11.17
C ARG A 800 -5.28 -24.43 -11.74
N VAL A 801 -6.01 -25.41 -11.24
CA VAL A 801 -7.37 -25.71 -11.70
C VAL A 801 -8.34 -25.54 -10.55
N ARG A 802 -9.42 -24.81 -10.81
CA ARG A 802 -10.58 -24.66 -9.92
C ARG A 802 -11.79 -25.25 -10.62
N VAL A 803 -12.69 -25.86 -9.87
CA VAL A 803 -13.91 -26.46 -10.42
C VAL A 803 -15.12 -25.94 -9.65
N ALA A 804 -16.06 -25.30 -10.34
CA ALA A 804 -17.33 -24.83 -9.80
C ALA A 804 -18.45 -25.84 -10.09
N THR A 805 -18.86 -26.56 -9.03
CA THR A 805 -19.96 -27.56 -9.07
C THR A 805 -20.62 -27.67 -7.71
N SER A 806 -21.93 -28.03 -7.68
CA SER A 806 -22.64 -28.32 -6.44
C SER A 806 -22.69 -29.82 -6.13
N ASP A 807 -22.21 -30.71 -7.02
CA ASP A 807 -22.23 -32.13 -6.79
C ASP A 807 -21.20 -32.57 -5.73
N ASN A 808 -21.68 -33.28 -4.70
CA ASN A 808 -20.84 -33.79 -3.61
C ASN A 808 -20.07 -35.07 -3.98
N MET A 809 -20.52 -35.84 -5.00
CA MET A 809 -19.82 -37.04 -5.46
C MET A 809 -18.53 -36.71 -6.22
N GLU A 810 -18.51 -35.65 -7.00
CA GLU A 810 -17.31 -35.15 -7.69
C GLU A 810 -16.23 -34.66 -6.74
N GLN A 811 -16.59 -34.28 -5.53
CA GLN A 811 -15.67 -33.66 -4.56
C GLN A 811 -14.42 -34.50 -4.28
N VAL A 812 -14.59 -35.82 -4.18
CA VAL A 812 -13.50 -36.74 -3.83
C VAL A 812 -12.53 -36.91 -5.00
N ILE A 813 -13.04 -36.90 -6.23
CA ILE A 813 -12.24 -37.07 -7.46
C ILE A 813 -11.44 -35.81 -7.77
N ILE A 814 -12.07 -34.62 -7.67
CA ILE A 814 -11.43 -33.31 -7.91
C ILE A 814 -10.29 -33.08 -6.94
N LEU A 815 -10.48 -33.37 -5.65
CA LEU A 815 -9.44 -33.22 -4.62
C LEU A 815 -8.30 -34.24 -4.82
N GLY A 816 -8.57 -35.43 -5.32
CA GLY A 816 -7.57 -36.45 -5.63
C GLY A 816 -6.61 -36.02 -6.75
N HIS A 817 -7.03 -35.14 -7.66
CA HIS A 817 -6.22 -34.61 -8.76
C HIS A 817 -5.58 -33.24 -8.46
N GLY A 818 -5.69 -32.74 -7.23
CA GLY A 818 -5.02 -31.51 -6.77
C GLY A 818 -5.66 -30.21 -7.30
N ALA A 819 -6.93 -30.26 -7.71
CA ALA A 819 -7.72 -29.08 -8.05
C ALA A 819 -8.50 -28.55 -6.84
N LEU A 820 -8.84 -27.25 -6.84
CA LEU A 820 -9.64 -26.61 -5.82
C LEU A 820 -11.11 -26.60 -6.23
N ARG A 821 -12.00 -27.12 -5.38
CA ARG A 821 -13.45 -27.04 -5.60
C ARG A 821 -14.02 -25.75 -5.03
N ILE A 822 -15.00 -25.19 -5.77
CA ILE A 822 -15.85 -24.09 -5.30
C ILE A 822 -17.29 -24.57 -5.35
N SER A 823 -18.04 -24.41 -4.26
CA SER A 823 -19.48 -24.71 -4.30
C SER A 823 -20.21 -23.66 -5.16
N ALA A 824 -21.36 -24.09 -5.76
CA ALA A 824 -22.15 -23.18 -6.59
C ALA A 824 -22.54 -21.87 -5.86
N ARG A 825 -22.85 -21.95 -4.57
CA ARG A 825 -23.18 -20.78 -3.74
C ARG A 825 -21.97 -19.87 -3.48
N ALA A 826 -20.83 -20.46 -3.08
CA ALA A 826 -19.61 -19.67 -2.89
C ALA A 826 -19.11 -19.04 -4.21
N PHE A 827 -19.39 -19.70 -5.34
CA PHE A 827 -19.08 -19.16 -6.65
C PHE A 827 -20.03 -18.03 -7.04
N GLU A 828 -21.32 -18.11 -6.69
CA GLU A 828 -22.29 -17.03 -6.86
C GLU A 828 -21.87 -15.77 -6.10
N GLU A 829 -21.46 -15.95 -4.83
CA GLU A 829 -20.96 -14.87 -3.99
C GLU A 829 -19.68 -14.24 -4.58
N GLU A 830 -18.74 -15.05 -5.08
CA GLU A 830 -17.49 -14.57 -5.70
C GLU A 830 -17.75 -13.81 -7.02
N VAL A 831 -18.72 -14.25 -7.82
CA VAL A 831 -19.12 -13.58 -9.06
C VAL A 831 -19.86 -12.28 -8.77
N ALA A 832 -20.75 -12.26 -7.79
CA ALA A 832 -21.48 -11.06 -7.38
C ALA A 832 -20.51 -9.98 -6.84
N GLU A 833 -19.50 -10.39 -6.08
CA GLU A 833 -18.45 -9.49 -5.63
C GLU A 833 -17.65 -8.90 -6.82
N ALA A 834 -17.30 -9.74 -7.80
CA ALA A 834 -16.60 -9.29 -9.01
C ALA A 834 -17.46 -8.34 -9.83
N GLU A 835 -18.76 -8.60 -9.99
CA GLU A 835 -19.70 -7.70 -10.68
C GLU A 835 -19.86 -6.37 -9.96
N GLY A 836 -19.91 -6.37 -8.61
CA GLY A 836 -19.90 -5.15 -7.80
C GLY A 836 -18.65 -4.31 -8.06
N GLN A 837 -17.48 -4.93 -8.03
CA GLN A 837 -16.21 -4.25 -8.28
C GLN A 837 -16.07 -3.75 -9.74
N ILE A 838 -16.59 -4.47 -10.72
CA ILE A 838 -16.67 -4.01 -12.13
C ILE A 838 -17.62 -2.83 -12.25
N SER A 839 -18.78 -2.89 -11.59
CA SER A 839 -19.76 -1.80 -11.56
C SER A 839 -19.16 -0.52 -10.97
N ASP A 840 -18.44 -0.64 -9.86
CA ASP A 840 -17.73 0.48 -9.23
C ASP A 840 -16.67 1.09 -10.15
N LEU A 841 -15.95 0.26 -10.90
CA LEU A 841 -14.99 0.72 -11.90
C LEU A 841 -15.66 1.49 -13.03
N ILE A 842 -16.74 0.94 -13.59
CA ILE A 842 -17.53 1.57 -14.67
C ILE A 842 -18.14 2.89 -14.18
N GLU A 843 -18.60 2.95 -12.93
CA GLU A 843 -19.15 4.16 -12.33
C GLU A 843 -18.11 5.24 -12.11
N ARG A 844 -16.93 4.89 -11.62
CA ARG A 844 -15.79 5.82 -11.53
C ARG A 844 -15.42 6.40 -12.91
N TRP A 845 -15.54 5.61 -13.97
CA TRP A 845 -15.36 6.08 -15.34
C TRP A 845 -16.49 6.99 -15.80
N ASN A 846 -17.75 6.65 -15.51
CA ASN A 846 -18.94 7.41 -15.92
C ASN A 846 -19.06 8.75 -15.14
N VAL A 847 -18.70 8.80 -13.86
CA VAL A 847 -18.64 10.04 -13.08
C VAL A 847 -17.59 10.99 -13.66
N ARG A 848 -16.44 10.46 -14.08
CA ARG A 848 -15.39 11.25 -14.73
C ARG A 848 -15.84 11.84 -16.06
N ASP A 849 -16.65 11.10 -16.83
CA ASP A 849 -17.20 11.56 -18.12
C ASP A 849 -18.38 12.54 -17.92
N PHE A 850 -19.15 12.39 -16.84
CA PHE A 850 -20.27 13.27 -16.49
C PHE A 850 -19.78 14.63 -15.98
N ASP A 851 -18.72 14.67 -15.17
CA ASP A 851 -18.09 15.92 -14.72
C ASP A 851 -17.44 16.67 -15.88
N LEU A 852 -16.79 15.98 -16.80
CA LEU A 852 -16.24 16.58 -18.03
C LEU A 852 -17.33 17.15 -18.93
N ARG A 853 -18.52 16.52 -19.03
CA ARG A 853 -19.68 17.04 -19.78
C ARG A 853 -20.33 18.22 -19.09
N ARG A 854 -20.36 18.23 -17.75
CA ARG A 854 -20.92 19.34 -16.94
C ARG A 854 -20.03 20.58 -17.02
N VAL A 855 -18.70 20.41 -16.95
CA VAL A 855 -17.74 21.51 -17.14
C VAL A 855 -17.82 22.06 -18.56
N ARG A 856 -17.95 21.20 -19.60
CA ARG A 856 -18.18 21.65 -20.99
C ARG A 856 -19.52 22.37 -21.17
N ALA A 857 -20.58 21.89 -20.55
CA ALA A 857 -21.90 22.54 -20.60
C ALA A 857 -21.91 23.90 -19.89
N THR A 858 -21.18 24.03 -18.77
CA THR A 858 -21.06 25.30 -18.04
C THR A 858 -20.20 26.31 -18.80
N ALA A 859 -19.12 25.88 -19.44
CA ALA A 859 -18.31 26.73 -20.31
C ALA A 859 -19.11 27.25 -21.51
N THR A 860 -19.93 26.39 -22.15
CA THR A 860 -20.79 26.79 -23.28
C THR A 860 -21.91 27.75 -22.87
N ILE A 861 -22.35 27.76 -21.60
CA ILE A 861 -23.33 28.69 -21.08
C ILE A 861 -22.69 30.05 -20.74
N ILE A 862 -21.42 30.07 -20.33
CA ILE A 862 -20.68 31.30 -20.07
C ILE A 862 -20.38 32.04 -21.38
N ASP A 863 -19.89 31.32 -22.42
CA ASP A 863 -19.63 31.89 -23.77
C ASP A 863 -20.91 32.48 -24.41
N LYS A 864 -22.05 31.82 -24.21
CA LYS A 864 -23.35 32.36 -24.72
C LYS A 864 -23.88 33.54 -23.93
N LYS A 865 -23.40 33.84 -22.74
CA LYS A 865 -23.79 35.04 -21.97
C LYS A 865 -22.92 36.24 -22.31
N GLU A 866 -21.68 36.06 -22.72
CA GLU A 866 -20.81 37.14 -23.18
C GLU A 866 -21.14 37.61 -24.60
N GLU A 867 -21.61 36.71 -25.47
CA GLU A 867 -22.11 37.13 -26.80
C GLU A 867 -23.47 37.85 -26.82
N LYS A 868 -24.21 37.89 -25.70
CA LYS A 868 -25.48 38.62 -25.59
C LYS A 868 -25.39 39.92 -24.77
N GLY A 869 -24.18 40.31 -24.36
CA GLY A 869 -23.90 41.51 -23.57
C GLY A 869 -23.03 42.57 -24.27
N SER A 870 -22.79 42.46 -25.60
CA SER A 870 -22.14 43.49 -26.39
C SER A 870 -23.08 44.09 -27.43
#